data_c2f5140927e85bf0c749096810475f0c
#
_entry.id   c2f5140927e85bf0c749096810475f0c
#
_cell.length_a   1.000
_cell.length_b   1.000
_cell.length_c   1.000
_cell.angle_alpha   90.00
_cell.angle_beta   90.00
_cell.angle_gamma   90.00
#
_symmetry.space_group_name_H-M   'P 1'
#
loop_
_entity.id
_entity.type
_entity.pdbx_description
1 polymer ?
#
loop_
_entity_poly.entity_id
_entity_poly.type
_entity_poly.pdbx_seq_one_letter_code
_entity_poly.pdbx_strand_id
1 'polypeptide(L)'
;MKKMILWCGVLCAMVVGATSEDELLAKLPSIFEKSAAHYRALDAAATPLIPDKKGRPRTPHGFNRETGELDMRSIYWWTAGHFPGSLWYLCEATGDAFFRDRATAWTELLAPNAKVTNNHDVGFIMYCSYGNARRLLKTEKYDALLAETAASLSRRYHEGLGLIRSWGAITNTSDFLVIPDNLMNLELLEWAGRTNRAFRAIARSHADVTMRHHFRPDGGCRHVLNYDQETKRVKAIERGQGASCETAWSRGQSWAIYGYTMMYRSTAYNRYLDFAKKLADYAINHPNMPADGVPYWDYGAPGEERDTSAASCMASALIELSQYVGAEDRARYRAFAVKQLLALASPDYFSEGDEIGHFLLKHGVGHKPAKSEVDTPLDYGDYYFLEALLRFRELKAMEAKRAALAAELPAKATLPKDELDIRSQAGFHSPVDANQAERLLTAPIPELTDELYGEYWANGNRTRYQERNCALFRNLNALVKAEAAEGKGRYLSRVEDYLRTVCDLKSWVLPAHDWTDGGRGTFNGTQISTDLVSTEVGAILASIVRLLDGRLDPALVARIKSECERRVFGPVRREARFVFDPGMCDGSVHKKFLWWINGDNNWNAVCWDNVVCCALGLLDDPLERALFVSWADRAADRYLERGFAADGYCSEGMGYWNYGFGHHLQTGHLLARVTDGKFDFFRRPKQKLAAAYARAYTLREGASPAFADGNGAASPFYLALVDRYWPDLPKAPDPVSEFPAGQVWLFRDAGGLLVACKGGHNGELHNHNDVGSYYVMCGESFAGGDAGGEEYTARTFSKNRYDSPILSSYAHPVPLVGGLQQGTGYVFKATVVSRQLEGTVQSVTLDLTAVYEVPTLKSLRRTFVYDRAAKTFAVTDKVAFTEPTAFESPYNTFLAAENPSGGAVNNGKVKIAWGVRPEVSAKGGAYELVEEAVANPNRIAPHRVAVRFKSPVKEAEVCVTYRAR
;
A
#
# COMPACT_ATOMS: atom_id res chain seq x y z
N MET A 1 17.83 3.57 53.84
CA MET A 1 17.37 2.20 53.67
C MET A 1 16.15 2.01 52.72
N LYS A 2 15.31 3.00 52.42
CA LYS A 2 14.18 2.85 51.47
C LYS A 2 14.56 3.04 50.00
N LYS A 3 15.71 3.56 49.63
CA LYS A 3 16.21 3.69 48.25
C LYS A 3 17.08 2.51 47.77
N MET A 4 17.43 1.58 48.65
CA MET A 4 18.21 0.40 48.29
C MET A 4 17.36 -0.85 48.01
N ILE A 5 16.07 -0.80 48.36
CA ILE A 5 15.14 -1.93 48.13
C ILE A 5 14.52 -1.87 46.72
N LEU A 6 14.48 -0.67 46.10
CA LEU A 6 13.94 -0.53 44.73
C LEU A 6 14.96 -0.93 43.63
N TRP A 7 16.26 -0.97 43.95
CA TRP A 7 17.32 -1.40 43.01
C TRP A 7 17.57 -2.91 43.02
N CYS A 8 17.27 -3.59 44.11
CA CYS A 8 17.33 -5.07 44.16
C CYS A 8 16.16 -5.74 43.43
N GLY A 9 15.00 -5.09 43.29
CA GLY A 9 13.86 -5.60 42.55
C GLY A 9 14.02 -5.61 41.04
N VAL A 10 14.89 -4.75 40.49
CA VAL A 10 15.16 -4.64 39.05
C VAL A 10 16.35 -5.51 38.60
N LEU A 11 17.25 -5.89 39.52
CA LEU A 11 18.37 -6.80 39.23
C LEU A 11 18.05 -8.29 39.44
N CYS A 12 16.92 -8.64 40.05
CA CYS A 12 16.47 -10.01 40.16
C CYS A 12 15.63 -10.54 38.99
N ALA A 13 15.38 -9.71 37.98
CA ALA A 13 14.67 -10.09 36.74
C ALA A 13 15.61 -10.55 35.61
N MET A 14 16.88 -10.78 35.86
CA MET A 14 17.88 -11.26 34.88
C MET A 14 18.43 -12.67 35.19
N VAL A 15 17.68 -13.51 35.89
CA VAL A 15 17.79 -14.96 35.68
C VAL A 15 16.57 -15.32 34.84
N VAL A 16 16.67 -15.10 33.54
CA VAL A 16 15.61 -15.44 32.56
C VAL A 16 15.57 -16.96 32.50
N GLY A 17 14.65 -17.58 33.26
CA GLY A 17 14.12 -18.89 32.90
C GLY A 17 13.50 -18.78 31.49
N ALA A 18 13.65 -19.83 30.69
CA ALA A 18 13.07 -19.87 29.34
C ALA A 18 11.59 -19.48 29.39
N THR A 19 11.17 -18.54 28.53
CA THR A 19 9.76 -18.13 28.44
C THR A 19 8.93 -19.26 27.86
N SER A 20 7.61 -19.25 28.06
CA SER A 20 6.70 -20.22 27.42
C SER A 20 6.82 -20.18 25.88
N GLU A 21 7.15 -19.04 25.30
CA GLU A 21 7.42 -18.92 23.86
C GLU A 21 8.72 -19.65 23.48
N ASP A 22 9.78 -19.53 24.27
CA ASP A 22 11.05 -20.23 24.03
C ASP A 22 10.87 -21.74 24.20
N GLU A 23 10.07 -22.17 25.18
CA GLU A 23 9.71 -23.58 25.36
C GLU A 23 8.98 -24.12 24.11
N LEU A 24 7.95 -23.43 23.63
CA LEU A 24 7.22 -23.85 22.44
C LEU A 24 8.15 -23.87 21.21
N LEU A 25 8.97 -22.83 21.02
CA LEU A 25 9.91 -22.75 19.91
C LEU A 25 10.90 -23.93 19.90
N ALA A 26 11.42 -24.30 21.06
CA ALA A 26 12.31 -25.44 21.22
C ALA A 26 11.63 -26.78 20.90
N LYS A 27 10.34 -26.92 21.18
CA LYS A 27 9.54 -28.13 20.93
C LYS A 27 9.10 -28.27 19.46
N LEU A 28 9.03 -27.19 18.68
CA LEU A 28 8.49 -27.21 17.30
C LEU A 28 9.12 -28.29 16.40
N PRO A 29 10.46 -28.48 16.35
CA PRO A 29 11.06 -29.50 15.47
C PRO A 29 10.52 -30.89 15.78
N SER A 30 10.47 -31.27 17.07
CA SER A 30 9.98 -32.59 17.50
C SER A 30 8.48 -32.74 17.25
N ILE A 31 7.68 -31.69 17.45
CA ILE A 31 6.23 -31.72 17.17
C ILE A 31 6.00 -31.95 15.66
N PHE A 32 6.68 -31.22 14.78
CA PHE A 32 6.56 -31.42 13.35
C PHE A 32 7.08 -32.79 12.88
N GLU A 33 8.15 -33.29 13.47
CA GLU A 33 8.67 -34.64 13.16
C GLU A 33 7.67 -35.72 13.52
N LYS A 34 7.09 -35.68 14.75
CA LYS A 34 6.03 -36.59 15.19
C LYS A 34 4.79 -36.45 14.29
N SER A 35 4.35 -35.22 14.01
CA SER A 35 3.20 -34.97 13.14
C SER A 35 3.42 -35.54 11.72
N ALA A 36 4.62 -35.40 11.17
CA ALA A 36 4.99 -35.97 9.89
C ALA A 36 4.95 -37.50 9.89
N ALA A 37 5.42 -38.14 10.96
CA ALA A 37 5.33 -39.59 11.11
C ALA A 37 3.88 -40.09 11.17
N HIS A 38 3.05 -39.41 11.98
CA HIS A 38 1.61 -39.72 12.08
C HIS A 38 0.90 -39.60 10.72
N TYR A 39 1.09 -38.51 10.01
CA TYR A 39 0.42 -38.26 8.74
C TYR A 39 0.93 -39.15 7.60
N ARG A 40 2.17 -39.66 7.65
CA ARG A 40 2.61 -40.73 6.73
C ARG A 40 1.86 -42.04 7.00
N ALA A 41 1.66 -42.39 8.25
CA ALA A 41 0.93 -43.59 8.63
C ALA A 41 -0.57 -43.43 8.31
N LEU A 42 -1.17 -42.26 8.60
CA LEU A 42 -2.55 -41.94 8.28
C LEU A 42 -2.79 -41.97 6.76
N ASP A 43 -1.90 -41.39 5.96
CA ASP A 43 -1.98 -41.45 4.49
C ASP A 43 -1.92 -42.88 3.98
N ALA A 44 -0.99 -43.71 4.52
CA ALA A 44 -0.87 -45.10 4.13
C ALA A 44 -2.13 -45.90 4.48
N ALA A 45 -2.72 -45.69 5.67
CA ALA A 45 -3.94 -46.33 6.11
C ALA A 45 -5.19 -45.87 5.32
N ALA A 46 -5.27 -44.58 4.99
CA ALA A 46 -6.44 -44.00 4.30
C ALA A 46 -6.44 -44.25 2.77
N THR A 47 -5.26 -44.32 2.13
CA THR A 47 -5.14 -44.46 0.67
C THR A 47 -5.92 -45.66 0.09
N PRO A 48 -5.86 -46.88 0.67
CA PRO A 48 -6.64 -48.01 0.19
C PRO A 48 -8.15 -47.80 0.35
N LEU A 49 -8.58 -46.87 1.20
CA LEU A 49 -9.98 -46.60 1.52
C LEU A 49 -10.57 -45.44 0.71
N ILE A 50 -9.78 -44.78 -0.18
CA ILE A 50 -10.25 -43.64 -0.97
C ILE A 50 -11.55 -43.96 -1.71
N PRO A 51 -11.67 -45.02 -2.55
CA PRO A 51 -12.98 -45.38 -3.07
C PRO A 51 -13.77 -46.21 -2.08
N ASP A 52 -15.03 -45.85 -1.90
CA ASP A 52 -15.97 -46.72 -1.20
C ASP A 52 -16.31 -47.98 -2.06
N LYS A 53 -17.13 -48.89 -1.52
CA LYS A 53 -17.58 -50.09 -2.23
C LYS A 53 -18.34 -49.83 -3.56
N LYS A 54 -18.71 -48.54 -3.80
CA LYS A 54 -19.37 -48.06 -5.03
C LYS A 54 -18.44 -47.22 -5.92
N GLY A 55 -17.14 -47.21 -5.62
CA GLY A 55 -16.14 -46.42 -6.37
C GLY A 55 -16.17 -44.93 -6.12
N ARG A 56 -16.87 -44.43 -5.08
CA ARG A 56 -16.95 -43.00 -4.78
C ARG A 56 -15.78 -42.54 -3.89
N PRO A 57 -15.12 -41.41 -4.23
CA PRO A 57 -13.95 -40.93 -3.48
C PRO A 57 -14.35 -40.43 -2.08
N ARG A 58 -13.47 -40.68 -1.11
CA ARG A 58 -13.61 -40.29 0.31
C ARG A 58 -12.31 -39.73 0.84
N THR A 59 -12.40 -38.97 1.95
CA THR A 59 -11.28 -38.45 2.70
C THR A 59 -11.37 -38.87 4.17
N PRO A 60 -10.23 -39.00 4.91
CA PRO A 60 -10.26 -39.27 6.33
C PRO A 60 -10.82 -38.05 7.07
N HIS A 61 -11.64 -38.31 8.06
CA HIS A 61 -12.31 -37.31 8.90
C HIS A 61 -11.99 -37.47 10.40
N GLY A 62 -11.98 -38.69 10.87
CA GLY A 62 -11.74 -39.02 12.27
C GLY A 62 -11.49 -40.53 12.45
N PHE A 63 -11.60 -40.98 13.69
CA PHE A 63 -11.37 -42.37 14.08
C PHE A 63 -12.45 -42.85 15.04
N ASN A 64 -13.05 -43.98 14.74
CA ASN A 64 -14.02 -44.59 15.59
C ASN A 64 -13.29 -45.54 16.58
N ARG A 65 -13.20 -45.14 17.84
CA ARG A 65 -12.53 -45.93 18.89
C ARG A 65 -13.24 -47.26 19.21
N GLU A 66 -14.56 -47.36 18.97
CA GLU A 66 -15.32 -48.60 19.26
C GLU A 66 -15.03 -49.68 18.21
N THR A 67 -14.90 -49.28 16.93
CA THR A 67 -14.65 -50.22 15.84
C THR A 67 -13.17 -50.33 15.46
N GLY A 68 -12.32 -49.42 15.90
CA GLY A 68 -10.92 -49.35 15.51
C GLY A 68 -10.71 -48.96 14.06
N GLU A 69 -11.67 -48.34 13.37
CA GLU A 69 -11.65 -47.99 11.95
C GLU A 69 -11.56 -46.48 11.73
N LEU A 70 -10.87 -46.09 10.61
CA LEU A 70 -10.90 -44.72 10.16
C LEU A 70 -12.32 -44.32 9.72
N ASP A 71 -12.80 -43.18 10.18
CA ASP A 71 -14.03 -42.54 9.68
C ASP A 71 -13.74 -41.84 8.34
N MET A 72 -14.05 -42.51 7.26
CA MET A 72 -13.85 -41.99 5.91
C MET A 72 -15.13 -41.35 5.39
N ARG A 73 -15.13 -40.05 5.12
CA ARG A 73 -16.29 -39.29 4.62
C ARG A 73 -16.19 -39.02 3.12
N SER A 74 -17.35 -38.77 2.49
CA SER A 74 -17.42 -38.34 1.10
C SER A 74 -16.59 -37.07 0.88
N ILE A 75 -15.98 -36.89 -0.31
CA ILE A 75 -15.32 -35.66 -0.72
C ILE A 75 -16.22 -34.42 -0.65
N TYR A 76 -17.54 -34.58 -0.55
CA TYR A 76 -18.53 -33.51 -0.36
C TYR A 76 -18.83 -33.21 1.13
N TRP A 77 -18.19 -33.92 2.04
CA TRP A 77 -18.30 -33.65 3.47
C TRP A 77 -17.55 -32.37 3.80
N TRP A 78 -18.07 -31.58 4.71
CA TRP A 78 -17.58 -30.24 4.99
C TRP A 78 -16.08 -30.16 5.40
N THR A 79 -15.53 -31.23 5.97
CA THR A 79 -14.13 -31.27 6.38
C THR A 79 -13.18 -31.81 5.30
N ALA A 80 -13.66 -32.24 4.15
CA ALA A 80 -12.87 -32.99 3.17
C ALA A 80 -11.60 -32.24 2.71
N GLY A 81 -11.55 -30.92 2.87
CA GLY A 81 -10.40 -30.09 2.55
C GLY A 81 -9.28 -30.05 3.60
N HIS A 82 -9.58 -30.43 4.85
CA HIS A 82 -8.63 -30.25 5.95
C HIS A 82 -7.50 -31.28 5.96
N PHE A 83 -7.79 -32.54 5.67
CA PHE A 83 -6.73 -33.55 5.55
C PHE A 83 -5.69 -33.22 4.48
N PRO A 84 -6.04 -32.92 3.22
CA PRO A 84 -5.05 -32.47 2.25
C PRO A 84 -4.42 -31.12 2.65
N GLY A 85 -5.15 -30.25 3.33
CA GLY A 85 -4.61 -29.01 3.87
C GLY A 85 -3.52 -29.25 4.93
N SER A 86 -3.70 -30.23 5.82
CA SER A 86 -2.70 -30.65 6.79
C SER A 86 -1.43 -31.21 6.13
N LEU A 87 -1.58 -31.96 5.04
CA LEU A 87 -0.44 -32.44 4.23
C LEU A 87 0.32 -31.25 3.59
N TRP A 88 -0.38 -30.20 3.13
CA TRP A 88 0.26 -28.99 2.66
C TRP A 88 1.03 -28.27 3.76
N TYR A 89 0.50 -28.19 4.98
CA TYR A 89 1.21 -27.61 6.12
C TYR A 89 2.44 -28.44 6.53
N LEU A 90 2.37 -29.76 6.46
CA LEU A 90 3.53 -30.61 6.71
C LEU A 90 4.58 -30.49 5.59
N CYS A 91 4.17 -30.30 4.34
CA CYS A 91 5.10 -29.92 3.27
C CYS A 91 5.84 -28.62 3.58
N GLU A 92 5.12 -27.61 4.06
CA GLU A 92 5.70 -26.31 4.45
C GLU A 92 6.58 -26.41 5.71
N ALA A 93 6.20 -27.27 6.65
CA ALA A 93 6.95 -27.47 7.88
C ALA A 93 8.28 -28.15 7.66
N THR A 94 8.30 -29.18 6.80
CA THR A 94 9.40 -30.13 6.64
C THR A 94 10.20 -29.94 5.35
N GLY A 95 9.61 -29.35 4.31
CA GLY A 95 10.19 -29.28 2.96
C GLY A 95 10.17 -30.62 2.22
N ASP A 96 9.52 -31.66 2.76
CA ASP A 96 9.54 -33.02 2.23
C ASP A 96 8.62 -33.17 1.02
N ALA A 97 9.18 -33.67 -0.10
CA ALA A 97 8.47 -33.89 -1.35
C ALA A 97 7.31 -34.88 -1.23
N PHE A 98 7.41 -35.88 -0.32
CA PHE A 98 6.33 -36.79 -0.03
C PHE A 98 5.02 -36.05 0.27
N PHE A 99 5.07 -35.10 1.20
CA PHE A 99 3.87 -34.36 1.59
C PHE A 99 3.32 -33.50 0.45
N ARG A 100 4.18 -32.89 -0.37
CA ARG A 100 3.76 -32.17 -1.57
C ARG A 100 2.98 -33.06 -2.54
N ASP A 101 3.54 -34.24 -2.84
CA ASP A 101 2.99 -35.13 -3.83
C ASP A 101 1.67 -35.75 -3.33
N ARG A 102 1.60 -36.15 -2.05
CA ARG A 102 0.38 -36.66 -1.42
C ARG A 102 -0.70 -35.57 -1.27
N ALA A 103 -0.32 -34.38 -0.80
CA ALA A 103 -1.24 -33.23 -0.73
C ALA A 103 -1.84 -32.89 -2.09
N THR A 104 -1.03 -32.93 -3.16
CA THR A 104 -1.52 -32.71 -4.53
C THR A 104 -2.54 -33.77 -4.92
N ALA A 105 -2.23 -35.05 -4.72
CA ALA A 105 -3.12 -36.16 -5.08
C ALA A 105 -4.48 -36.08 -4.36
N TRP A 106 -4.47 -35.83 -3.04
CA TRP A 106 -5.70 -35.68 -2.26
C TRP A 106 -6.48 -34.43 -2.61
N THR A 107 -5.80 -33.31 -2.87
CA THR A 107 -6.42 -32.05 -3.29
C THR A 107 -7.18 -32.23 -4.61
N GLU A 108 -6.58 -32.88 -5.59
CA GLU A 108 -7.19 -33.04 -6.93
C GLU A 108 -8.48 -33.89 -6.90
N LEU A 109 -8.68 -34.79 -5.92
CA LEU A 109 -9.94 -35.50 -5.71
C LEU A 109 -11.12 -34.58 -5.43
N LEU A 110 -10.85 -33.36 -4.89
CA LEU A 110 -11.89 -32.43 -4.42
C LEU A 110 -12.43 -31.52 -5.53
N ALA A 111 -11.86 -31.55 -6.75
CA ALA A 111 -12.26 -30.69 -7.86
C ALA A 111 -13.78 -30.62 -8.12
N PRO A 112 -14.57 -31.72 -8.01
CA PRO A 112 -16.01 -31.68 -8.22
C PRO A 112 -16.76 -30.70 -7.30
N ASN A 113 -16.19 -30.33 -6.13
CA ASN A 113 -16.80 -29.37 -5.18
C ASN A 113 -16.91 -27.97 -5.77
N ALA A 114 -16.14 -27.61 -6.79
CA ALA A 114 -16.22 -26.30 -7.42
C ALA A 114 -17.63 -25.95 -7.92
N LYS A 115 -18.44 -26.96 -8.26
CA LYS A 115 -19.81 -26.81 -8.79
C LYS A 115 -20.92 -27.04 -7.78
N VAL A 116 -20.57 -27.33 -6.53
CA VAL A 116 -21.55 -27.61 -5.46
C VAL A 116 -22.22 -26.33 -4.99
N THR A 117 -23.57 -26.32 -4.98
CA THR A 117 -24.39 -25.16 -4.60
C THR A 117 -25.34 -25.44 -3.43
N ASN A 118 -25.38 -26.67 -2.91
CA ASN A 118 -26.27 -27.06 -1.80
C ASN A 118 -25.59 -27.00 -0.43
N ASN A 119 -24.31 -26.66 -0.37
CA ASN A 119 -23.52 -26.55 0.86
C ASN A 119 -22.69 -25.26 0.82
N HIS A 120 -22.59 -24.53 1.95
CA HIS A 120 -21.75 -23.35 2.10
C HIS A 120 -20.27 -23.71 2.33
N ASP A 121 -19.97 -24.91 2.82
CA ASP A 121 -18.62 -25.33 3.21
C ASP A 121 -17.67 -25.58 2.03
N VAL A 122 -18.12 -25.31 0.80
CA VAL A 122 -17.24 -25.35 -0.36
C VAL A 122 -16.03 -24.42 -0.20
N GLY A 123 -16.14 -23.33 0.62
CA GLY A 123 -15.02 -22.51 1.00
C GLY A 123 -14.01 -23.26 1.87
N PHE A 124 -14.45 -23.99 2.90
CA PHE A 124 -13.61 -24.86 3.72
C PHE A 124 -12.93 -25.91 2.85
N ILE A 125 -13.73 -26.67 2.07
CA ILE A 125 -13.21 -27.77 1.27
C ILE A 125 -12.14 -27.28 0.29
N MET A 126 -12.42 -26.23 -0.45
CA MET A 126 -11.57 -25.82 -1.57
C MET A 126 -10.46 -24.87 -1.16
N TYR A 127 -10.68 -23.99 -0.18
CA TYR A 127 -9.64 -23.01 0.17
C TYR A 127 -8.60 -23.60 1.13
N CYS A 128 -8.99 -24.51 2.03
CA CYS A 128 -8.02 -25.24 2.86
C CYS A 128 -7.12 -26.18 2.05
N SER A 129 -7.61 -26.70 0.93
CA SER A 129 -6.87 -27.61 0.02
C SER A 129 -6.21 -26.86 -1.16
N TYR A 130 -6.98 -26.44 -2.14
CA TYR A 130 -6.49 -25.73 -3.32
C TYR A 130 -5.91 -24.34 -3.03
N GLY A 131 -6.43 -23.64 -2.02
CA GLY A 131 -5.88 -22.38 -1.58
C GLY A 131 -4.44 -22.53 -1.07
N ASN A 132 -4.16 -23.55 -0.23
CA ASN A 132 -2.82 -23.85 0.24
C ASN A 132 -1.92 -24.36 -0.89
N ALA A 133 -2.43 -25.22 -1.77
CA ALA A 133 -1.69 -25.68 -2.97
C ALA A 133 -1.23 -24.48 -3.82
N ARG A 134 -2.15 -23.56 -4.11
CA ARG A 134 -1.86 -22.34 -4.87
C ARG A 134 -0.78 -21.50 -4.20
N ARG A 135 -0.89 -21.27 -2.90
CA ARG A 135 0.04 -20.45 -2.11
C ARG A 135 1.45 -21.06 -2.10
N LEU A 136 1.58 -22.35 -1.82
CA LEU A 136 2.86 -23.02 -1.65
C LEU A 136 3.56 -23.30 -2.98
N LEU A 137 2.82 -23.68 -4.01
CA LEU A 137 3.36 -23.93 -5.35
C LEU A 137 3.57 -22.64 -6.16
N LYS A 138 3.09 -21.50 -5.66
CA LYS A 138 3.14 -20.18 -6.35
C LYS A 138 2.61 -20.25 -7.77
N THR A 139 1.48 -20.92 -7.97
CA THR A 139 0.89 -21.21 -9.27
C THR A 139 -0.49 -20.60 -9.41
N GLU A 140 -0.87 -20.21 -10.64
CA GLU A 140 -2.22 -19.79 -11.01
C GLU A 140 -3.07 -20.95 -11.59
N LYS A 141 -2.51 -22.16 -11.65
CA LYS A 141 -3.17 -23.37 -12.21
C LYS A 141 -4.59 -23.56 -11.63
N TYR A 142 -4.79 -23.22 -10.36
CA TYR A 142 -6.03 -23.48 -9.65
C TYR A 142 -6.97 -22.26 -9.60
N ASP A 143 -6.59 -21.11 -10.17
CA ASP A 143 -7.35 -19.86 -10.05
C ASP A 143 -8.74 -19.96 -10.69
N ALA A 144 -8.88 -20.62 -11.84
CA ALA A 144 -10.17 -20.82 -12.49
C ALA A 144 -11.12 -21.69 -11.64
N LEU A 145 -10.59 -22.76 -11.04
CA LEU A 145 -11.36 -23.68 -10.19
C LEU A 145 -11.84 -22.99 -8.90
N LEU A 146 -10.97 -22.21 -8.25
CA LEU A 146 -11.32 -21.43 -7.06
C LEU A 146 -12.33 -20.32 -7.39
N ALA A 147 -12.21 -19.68 -8.56
CA ALA A 147 -13.19 -18.69 -9.01
C ALA A 147 -14.57 -19.32 -9.30
N GLU A 148 -14.62 -20.53 -9.89
CA GLU A 148 -15.87 -21.31 -10.07
C GLU A 148 -16.49 -21.66 -8.71
N THR A 149 -15.66 -22.07 -7.74
CA THR A 149 -16.12 -22.35 -6.36
C THR A 149 -16.72 -21.11 -5.71
N ALA A 150 -16.07 -19.94 -5.83
CA ALA A 150 -16.61 -18.69 -5.33
C ALA A 150 -17.96 -18.33 -5.97
N ALA A 151 -18.09 -18.56 -7.28
CA ALA A 151 -19.36 -18.37 -7.98
C ALA A 151 -20.44 -19.35 -7.48
N SER A 152 -20.09 -20.61 -7.19
CA SER A 152 -21.02 -21.60 -6.62
C SER A 152 -21.49 -21.21 -5.22
N LEU A 153 -20.56 -20.79 -4.34
CA LEU A 153 -20.88 -20.29 -3.00
C LEU A 153 -21.80 -19.06 -3.06
N SER A 154 -21.51 -18.12 -3.97
CA SER A 154 -22.28 -16.87 -4.09
C SER A 154 -23.74 -17.08 -4.48
N ARG A 155 -24.10 -18.21 -5.13
CA ARG A 155 -25.50 -18.55 -5.42
C ARG A 155 -26.36 -18.77 -4.17
N ARG A 156 -25.73 -19.01 -3.02
CA ARG A 156 -26.40 -19.16 -1.73
C ARG A 156 -26.68 -17.82 -1.02
N TYR A 157 -26.20 -16.73 -1.62
CA TYR A 157 -26.42 -15.39 -1.09
C TYR A 157 -27.85 -14.90 -1.39
N HIS A 158 -28.49 -14.37 -0.37
CA HIS A 158 -29.81 -13.73 -0.47
C HIS A 158 -29.64 -12.22 -0.30
N GLU A 159 -29.81 -11.46 -1.37
CA GLU A 159 -29.57 -10.02 -1.40
C GLU A 159 -30.38 -9.25 -0.33
N GLY A 160 -31.66 -9.51 -0.22
CA GLY A 160 -32.53 -8.82 0.74
C GLY A 160 -32.21 -9.10 2.21
N LEU A 161 -31.58 -10.25 2.54
CA LEU A 161 -31.08 -10.57 3.89
C LEU A 161 -29.64 -10.11 4.09
N GLY A 162 -28.85 -9.99 3.01
CA GLY A 162 -27.44 -9.73 3.07
C GLY A 162 -26.61 -10.92 3.58
N LEU A 163 -27.09 -12.14 3.46
CA LEU A 163 -26.54 -13.34 4.06
C LEU A 163 -26.39 -14.50 3.06
N ILE A 164 -25.42 -15.37 3.30
CA ILE A 164 -25.22 -16.65 2.63
C ILE A 164 -25.92 -17.72 3.46
N ARG A 165 -26.80 -18.49 2.82
CA ARG A 165 -27.47 -19.64 3.45
C ARG A 165 -26.47 -20.75 3.77
N SER A 166 -26.51 -21.29 4.99
CA SER A 166 -25.59 -22.35 5.41
C SER A 166 -25.90 -23.70 4.78
N TRP A 167 -27.11 -24.22 4.94
CA TRP A 167 -27.53 -25.48 4.29
C TRP A 167 -28.97 -25.42 3.82
N GLY A 168 -29.42 -26.52 3.23
CA GLY A 168 -30.74 -26.59 2.57
C GLY A 168 -30.70 -26.07 1.13
N ALA A 169 -31.77 -26.39 0.38
CA ALA A 169 -31.91 -25.97 -0.99
C ALA A 169 -32.03 -24.46 -1.11
N ILE A 170 -31.40 -23.87 -2.14
CA ILE A 170 -31.49 -22.43 -2.40
C ILE A 170 -32.93 -21.96 -2.71
N THR A 171 -33.80 -22.88 -3.13
CA THR A 171 -35.21 -22.67 -3.41
C THR A 171 -36.10 -22.77 -2.17
N ASN A 172 -35.56 -23.13 -1.00
CA ASN A 172 -36.37 -23.21 0.23
C ASN A 172 -36.78 -21.80 0.68
N THR A 173 -38.09 -21.56 0.77
CA THR A 173 -38.68 -20.30 1.22
C THR A 173 -39.11 -20.32 2.68
N SER A 174 -39.23 -21.50 3.29
CA SER A 174 -39.69 -21.65 4.68
C SER A 174 -38.62 -21.27 5.68
N ASP A 175 -37.37 -21.68 5.44
CA ASP A 175 -36.25 -21.50 6.34
C ASP A 175 -35.05 -20.93 5.62
N PHE A 176 -34.33 -20.04 6.31
CA PHE A 176 -33.07 -19.51 5.88
C PHE A 176 -32.08 -19.58 7.04
N LEU A 177 -31.35 -20.69 7.09
CA LEU A 177 -30.47 -21.02 8.21
C LEU A 177 -29.08 -20.45 7.98
N VAL A 178 -28.51 -19.84 9.00
CA VAL A 178 -27.15 -19.27 8.98
C VAL A 178 -26.43 -19.63 10.28
N ILE A 179 -25.13 -19.97 10.17
CA ILE A 179 -24.25 -20.29 11.28
C ILE A 179 -22.94 -19.50 11.19
N PRO A 180 -22.21 -19.29 12.29
CA PRO A 180 -20.95 -18.52 12.32
C PRO A 180 -19.83 -19.17 11.50
N ASP A 181 -19.88 -20.46 11.26
CA ASP A 181 -18.96 -21.24 10.41
C ASP A 181 -18.83 -20.64 9.00
N ASN A 182 -19.88 -20.00 8.52
CA ASN A 182 -19.87 -19.29 7.23
C ASN A 182 -18.76 -18.23 7.13
N LEU A 183 -18.35 -17.64 8.27
CA LEU A 183 -17.25 -16.67 8.31
C LEU A 183 -15.94 -17.26 7.79
N MET A 184 -15.73 -18.58 8.00
CA MET A 184 -14.54 -19.29 7.52
C MET A 184 -14.53 -19.49 6.00
N ASN A 185 -15.70 -19.46 5.36
CA ASN A 185 -15.86 -19.59 3.91
C ASN A 185 -15.68 -18.26 3.16
N LEU A 186 -15.63 -17.12 3.87
CA LEU A 186 -15.53 -15.79 3.27
C LEU A 186 -14.16 -15.50 2.68
N GLU A 187 -13.11 -16.18 3.13
CA GLU A 187 -11.76 -15.98 2.61
C GLU A 187 -11.67 -16.28 1.10
N LEU A 188 -12.35 -17.33 0.65
CA LEU A 188 -12.48 -17.65 -0.77
C LEU A 188 -13.14 -16.51 -1.56
N LEU A 189 -14.20 -15.89 -1.01
CA LEU A 189 -14.90 -14.78 -1.68
C LEU A 189 -14.05 -13.49 -1.69
N GLU A 190 -13.34 -13.20 -0.61
CA GLU A 190 -12.41 -12.06 -0.58
C GLU A 190 -11.25 -12.27 -1.58
N TRP A 191 -10.73 -13.49 -1.70
CA TRP A 191 -9.73 -13.85 -2.70
C TRP A 191 -10.26 -13.67 -4.13
N ALA A 192 -11.41 -14.27 -4.47
CA ALA A 192 -12.02 -14.17 -5.80
C ALA A 192 -12.46 -12.74 -6.14
N GLY A 193 -12.74 -11.93 -5.12
CA GLY A 193 -13.07 -10.52 -5.23
C GLY A 193 -11.96 -9.63 -5.82
N ARG A 194 -10.78 -10.17 -6.08
CA ARG A 194 -9.69 -9.48 -6.82
C ARG A 194 -10.08 -9.25 -8.29
N THR A 195 -10.75 -10.21 -8.88
CA THR A 195 -11.19 -10.17 -10.28
C THR A 195 -12.66 -9.76 -10.42
N ASN A 196 -13.51 -10.13 -9.48
CA ASN A 196 -14.92 -9.76 -9.47
C ASN A 196 -15.35 -9.17 -8.11
N ARG A 197 -15.54 -7.86 -8.07
CA ARG A 197 -15.88 -7.10 -6.84
C ARG A 197 -17.17 -7.55 -6.16
N ALA A 198 -18.10 -8.19 -6.88
CA ALA A 198 -19.34 -8.69 -6.32
C ALA A 198 -19.09 -9.71 -5.19
N PHE A 199 -18.09 -10.57 -5.32
CA PHE A 199 -17.76 -11.55 -4.28
C PHE A 199 -17.35 -10.89 -2.97
N ARG A 200 -16.55 -9.80 -3.01
CA ARG A 200 -16.22 -9.01 -1.82
C ARG A 200 -17.44 -8.35 -1.20
N ALA A 201 -18.35 -7.84 -2.01
CA ALA A 201 -19.59 -7.23 -1.51
C ALA A 201 -20.43 -8.26 -0.75
N ILE A 202 -20.54 -9.48 -1.26
CA ILE A 202 -21.23 -10.60 -0.61
C ILE A 202 -20.55 -10.96 0.73
N ALA A 203 -19.22 -11.13 0.74
CA ALA A 203 -18.47 -11.47 1.95
C ALA A 203 -18.67 -10.43 3.05
N ARG A 204 -18.55 -9.16 2.71
CA ARG A 204 -18.73 -8.05 3.66
C ARG A 204 -20.16 -7.93 4.18
N SER A 205 -21.14 -8.04 3.28
CA SER A 205 -22.55 -8.04 3.67
C SER A 205 -22.85 -9.16 4.66
N HIS A 206 -22.38 -10.37 4.37
CA HIS A 206 -22.55 -11.51 5.27
C HIS A 206 -21.91 -11.28 6.64
N ALA A 207 -20.65 -10.86 6.66
CA ALA A 207 -19.94 -10.57 7.90
C ALA A 207 -20.62 -9.48 8.73
N ASP A 208 -21.09 -8.38 8.11
CA ASP A 208 -21.75 -7.28 8.79
C ASP A 208 -23.12 -7.68 9.37
N VAL A 209 -23.90 -8.50 8.68
CA VAL A 209 -25.19 -8.99 9.19
C VAL A 209 -24.99 -10.02 10.30
N THR A 210 -24.04 -10.93 10.13
CA THR A 210 -23.66 -11.91 11.17
C THR A 210 -23.20 -11.20 12.44
N MET A 211 -22.38 -10.15 12.33
CA MET A 211 -21.92 -9.33 13.46
C MET A 211 -23.09 -8.77 14.27
N ARG A 212 -24.16 -8.33 13.63
CA ARG A 212 -25.32 -7.70 14.30
C ARG A 212 -26.22 -8.72 15.00
N HIS A 213 -26.32 -9.94 14.51
CA HIS A 213 -27.39 -10.85 14.95
C HIS A 213 -26.91 -12.10 15.69
N HIS A 214 -25.71 -12.64 15.34
CA HIS A 214 -25.23 -13.91 15.87
C HIS A 214 -24.57 -13.80 17.26
N PHE A 215 -24.36 -12.59 17.76
CA PHE A 215 -23.63 -12.40 18.99
C PHE A 215 -24.45 -11.71 20.06
N ARG A 216 -24.30 -12.17 21.29
CA ARG A 216 -24.84 -11.51 22.46
C ARG A 216 -24.06 -10.23 22.79
N PRO A 217 -24.62 -9.33 23.61
CA PRO A 217 -23.90 -8.11 24.02
C PRO A 217 -22.58 -8.36 24.71
N ASP A 218 -22.42 -9.49 25.41
CA ASP A 218 -21.17 -9.93 26.06
C ASP A 218 -20.09 -10.43 25.08
N GLY A 219 -20.46 -10.74 23.85
CA GLY A 219 -19.56 -11.28 22.81
C GLY A 219 -19.72 -12.80 22.59
N GLY A 220 -20.57 -13.48 23.36
CA GLY A 220 -20.85 -14.91 23.17
C GLY A 220 -21.59 -15.20 21.87
N CYS A 221 -21.15 -16.21 21.13
CA CYS A 221 -21.67 -16.58 19.83
C CYS A 221 -22.93 -17.45 19.96
N ARG A 222 -24.01 -17.11 19.26
CA ARG A 222 -25.15 -17.98 18.97
C ARG A 222 -24.86 -18.84 17.77
N HIS A 223 -25.26 -20.12 17.80
CA HIS A 223 -24.88 -21.00 16.70
C HIS A 223 -25.81 -20.82 15.48
N VAL A 224 -27.10 -21.23 15.57
CA VAL A 224 -27.99 -21.23 14.41
C VAL A 224 -29.04 -20.12 14.51
N LEU A 225 -29.09 -19.28 13.48
CA LEU A 225 -30.19 -18.33 13.30
C LEU A 225 -30.98 -18.68 12.04
N ASN A 226 -32.30 -18.73 12.21
CA ASN A 226 -33.25 -18.89 11.13
C ASN A 226 -33.86 -17.52 10.79
N TYR A 227 -33.81 -17.12 9.54
CA TYR A 227 -34.31 -15.83 9.07
C TYR A 227 -35.59 -15.98 8.26
N ASP A 228 -36.49 -15.08 8.49
CA ASP A 228 -37.67 -14.91 7.66
C ASP A 228 -37.29 -14.12 6.38
N GLN A 229 -37.57 -14.72 5.22
CA GLN A 229 -37.15 -14.17 3.94
C GLN A 229 -38.04 -13.04 3.43
N GLU A 230 -39.25 -12.88 3.98
CA GLU A 230 -40.18 -11.79 3.64
C GLU A 230 -39.95 -10.58 4.54
N THR A 231 -39.98 -10.79 5.87
CA THR A 231 -39.82 -9.68 6.84
C THR A 231 -38.38 -9.27 7.06
N LYS A 232 -37.40 -10.05 6.59
CA LYS A 232 -35.94 -9.85 6.76
C LYS A 232 -35.46 -9.84 8.22
N ARG A 233 -36.21 -10.47 9.12
CA ARG A 233 -35.92 -10.55 10.56
C ARG A 233 -35.49 -11.95 10.98
N VAL A 234 -34.85 -12.04 12.14
CA VAL A 234 -34.59 -13.33 12.79
C VAL A 234 -35.93 -13.94 13.19
N LYS A 235 -36.23 -15.12 12.66
CA LYS A 235 -37.44 -15.91 12.90
C LYS A 235 -37.27 -16.77 14.17
N ALA A 236 -36.09 -17.41 14.32
CA ALA A 236 -35.79 -18.27 15.44
C ALA A 236 -34.29 -18.31 15.73
N ILE A 237 -33.95 -18.57 16.98
CA ILE A 237 -32.59 -18.86 17.44
C ILE A 237 -32.59 -20.30 17.91
N GLU A 238 -31.73 -21.14 17.35
CA GLU A 238 -31.65 -22.56 17.64
C GLU A 238 -30.29 -22.89 18.28
N ARG A 239 -30.26 -23.82 19.22
CA ARG A 239 -29.03 -24.19 19.92
C ARG A 239 -27.97 -24.81 18.96
N GLY A 240 -28.43 -25.57 17.95
CA GLY A 240 -27.56 -26.26 17.00
C GLY A 240 -26.58 -27.20 17.70
N GLN A 241 -25.28 -26.97 17.55
CA GLN A 241 -24.23 -27.74 18.21
C GLN A 241 -23.90 -27.25 19.62
N GLY A 242 -24.46 -26.13 20.09
CA GLY A 242 -24.29 -25.62 21.44
C GLY A 242 -25.09 -26.35 22.53
N ALA A 243 -24.81 -26.11 23.80
CA ALA A 243 -25.55 -26.63 24.93
C ALA A 243 -26.93 -25.98 25.05
N SER A 244 -27.02 -24.67 24.76
CA SER A 244 -28.28 -23.92 24.74
C SER A 244 -28.17 -22.71 23.79
N CYS A 245 -29.26 -21.98 23.60
CA CYS A 245 -29.27 -20.71 22.85
C CYS A 245 -28.61 -19.56 23.63
N GLU A 246 -28.43 -19.70 24.94
CA GLU A 246 -27.88 -18.67 25.84
C GLU A 246 -26.42 -18.91 26.22
N THR A 247 -25.83 -20.05 25.80
CA THR A 247 -24.41 -20.34 25.94
C THR A 247 -23.66 -20.11 24.65
N ALA A 248 -22.36 -20.28 24.65
CA ALA A 248 -21.54 -20.19 23.45
C ALA A 248 -20.82 -21.51 23.21
N TRP A 249 -21.16 -22.17 22.12
CA TRP A 249 -20.43 -23.30 21.60
C TRP A 249 -18.98 -22.89 21.25
N SER A 250 -17.99 -23.56 21.87
CA SER A 250 -16.60 -23.06 21.88
C SER A 250 -15.97 -23.01 20.49
N ARG A 251 -16.26 -24.00 19.63
CA ARG A 251 -15.74 -23.99 18.25
C ARG A 251 -16.38 -22.89 17.41
N GLY A 252 -17.69 -22.64 17.55
CA GLY A 252 -18.35 -21.50 16.89
C GLY A 252 -17.77 -20.16 17.31
N GLN A 253 -17.43 -20.00 18.59
CA GLN A 253 -16.70 -18.82 19.09
C GLN A 253 -15.32 -18.68 18.42
N SER A 254 -14.57 -19.80 18.29
CA SER A 254 -13.26 -19.83 17.63
C SER A 254 -13.33 -19.50 16.14
N TRP A 255 -14.35 -20.04 15.42
CA TRP A 255 -14.63 -19.68 14.03
C TRP A 255 -14.86 -18.18 13.87
N ALA A 256 -15.59 -17.58 14.78
CA ALA A 256 -15.89 -16.16 14.73
C ALA A 256 -14.64 -15.28 14.97
N ILE A 257 -13.79 -15.64 15.95
CA ILE A 257 -12.52 -14.94 16.19
C ILE A 257 -11.63 -15.01 14.94
N TYR A 258 -11.49 -16.19 14.36
CA TYR A 258 -10.69 -16.41 13.14
C TYR A 258 -11.28 -15.63 11.96
N GLY A 259 -12.58 -15.78 11.72
CA GLY A 259 -13.27 -15.16 10.58
C GLY A 259 -13.21 -13.64 10.60
N TYR A 260 -13.44 -12.98 11.74
CA TYR A 260 -13.33 -11.52 11.84
C TYR A 260 -11.88 -11.03 11.78
N THR A 261 -10.91 -11.81 12.29
CA THR A 261 -9.49 -11.52 12.11
C THR A 261 -9.10 -11.56 10.61
N MET A 262 -9.55 -12.59 9.90
CA MET A 262 -9.38 -12.73 8.45
C MET A 262 -10.08 -11.59 7.68
N MET A 263 -11.30 -11.22 8.07
CA MET A 263 -12.03 -10.11 7.45
C MET A 263 -11.29 -8.78 7.66
N TYR A 264 -10.70 -8.54 8.84
CA TYR A 264 -9.84 -7.37 9.05
C TYR A 264 -8.60 -7.42 8.16
N ARG A 265 -7.90 -8.55 8.08
CA ARG A 265 -6.76 -8.75 7.17
C ARG A 265 -7.11 -8.36 5.74
N SER A 266 -8.26 -8.80 5.25
CA SER A 266 -8.67 -8.64 3.85
C SER A 266 -9.24 -7.25 3.53
N THR A 267 -9.82 -6.55 4.52
CA THR A 267 -10.59 -5.32 4.30
C THR A 267 -10.03 -4.09 4.97
N ALA A 268 -9.23 -4.24 6.03
CA ALA A 268 -8.79 -3.18 6.92
C ALA A 268 -9.93 -2.37 7.58
N TYR A 269 -11.13 -2.90 7.67
CA TYR A 269 -12.24 -2.25 8.38
C TYR A 269 -12.06 -2.40 9.89
N ASN A 270 -11.93 -1.29 10.60
CA ASN A 270 -11.72 -1.25 12.04
C ASN A 270 -12.80 -2.04 12.81
N ARG A 271 -14.06 -1.98 12.36
CA ARG A 271 -15.15 -2.73 13.00
C ARG A 271 -14.89 -4.24 13.11
N TYR A 272 -14.18 -4.83 12.15
CA TYR A 272 -13.83 -6.25 12.20
C TYR A 272 -12.71 -6.53 13.21
N LEU A 273 -11.73 -5.63 13.31
CA LEU A 273 -10.67 -5.72 14.33
C LEU A 273 -11.25 -5.58 15.74
N ASP A 274 -12.03 -4.53 15.96
CA ASP A 274 -12.64 -4.26 17.26
C ASP A 274 -13.56 -5.40 17.68
N PHE A 275 -14.26 -5.99 16.71
CA PHE A 275 -15.14 -7.11 16.97
C PHE A 275 -14.35 -8.41 17.25
N ALA A 276 -13.30 -8.72 16.50
CA ALA A 276 -12.43 -9.85 16.75
C ALA A 276 -11.79 -9.77 18.16
N LYS A 277 -11.36 -8.55 18.58
CA LYS A 277 -10.88 -8.31 19.96
C LYS A 277 -11.96 -8.63 20.99
N LYS A 278 -13.18 -8.12 20.82
CA LYS A 278 -14.31 -8.38 21.72
C LYS A 278 -14.59 -9.87 21.87
N LEU A 279 -14.57 -10.62 20.77
CA LEU A 279 -14.81 -12.07 20.76
C LEU A 279 -13.68 -12.85 21.44
N ALA A 280 -12.43 -12.44 21.21
CA ALA A 280 -11.24 -13.01 21.85
C ALA A 280 -11.26 -12.76 23.37
N ASP A 281 -11.59 -11.55 23.77
CA ASP A 281 -11.69 -11.16 25.19
C ASP A 281 -12.78 -11.94 25.92
N TYR A 282 -13.94 -12.16 25.28
CA TYR A 282 -14.97 -13.04 25.83
C TYR A 282 -14.44 -14.44 26.07
N ALA A 283 -13.78 -15.06 25.09
CA ALA A 283 -13.28 -16.42 25.21
C ALA A 283 -12.16 -16.57 26.26
N ILE A 284 -11.16 -15.67 26.22
CA ILE A 284 -10.00 -15.72 27.11
C ILE A 284 -10.38 -15.50 28.59
N ASN A 285 -11.30 -14.55 28.82
CA ASN A 285 -11.69 -14.16 30.19
C ASN A 285 -12.95 -14.89 30.70
N HIS A 286 -13.47 -15.87 29.95
CA HIS A 286 -14.66 -16.57 30.35
C HIS A 286 -14.41 -17.38 31.68
N PRO A 287 -15.28 -17.27 32.69
CA PRO A 287 -15.05 -17.91 34.01
C PRO A 287 -14.90 -19.43 33.93
N ASN A 288 -15.49 -20.07 32.94
CA ASN A 288 -15.40 -21.51 32.70
C ASN A 288 -14.25 -21.89 31.72
N MET A 289 -13.35 -20.97 31.36
CA MET A 289 -12.17 -21.32 30.59
C MET A 289 -11.19 -22.08 31.46
N PRO A 290 -10.83 -23.33 31.11
CA PRO A 290 -9.90 -24.12 31.91
C PRO A 290 -8.49 -23.52 31.97
N ALA A 291 -7.74 -23.85 33.02
CA ALA A 291 -6.44 -23.27 33.31
C ALA A 291 -5.41 -23.49 32.17
N ASP A 292 -5.50 -24.62 31.45
CA ASP A 292 -4.65 -24.97 30.30
C ASP A 292 -5.03 -24.25 29.00
N GLY A 293 -6.21 -23.57 28.96
CA GLY A 293 -6.71 -22.83 27.80
C GLY A 293 -7.42 -23.71 26.77
N VAL A 294 -7.55 -25.02 26.96
CA VAL A 294 -8.36 -25.87 26.08
C VAL A 294 -9.81 -25.81 26.54
N PRO A 295 -10.75 -25.20 25.81
CA PRO A 295 -12.11 -25.01 26.31
C PRO A 295 -12.90 -26.32 26.43
N TYR A 296 -13.93 -26.30 27.24
CA TYR A 296 -15.01 -27.28 27.12
C TYR A 296 -15.72 -27.08 25.78
N TRP A 297 -16.42 -28.12 25.29
CA TRP A 297 -17.14 -28.07 24.01
C TRP A 297 -18.15 -26.90 23.91
N ASP A 298 -18.66 -26.45 25.10
CA ASP A 298 -19.47 -25.24 25.23
C ASP A 298 -19.09 -24.53 26.55
N TYR A 299 -19.00 -23.20 26.50
CA TYR A 299 -18.65 -22.39 27.67
C TYR A 299 -19.69 -22.51 28.82
N GLY A 300 -20.92 -22.97 28.52
CA GLY A 300 -21.96 -23.23 29.48
C GLY A 300 -21.95 -24.66 30.05
N ALA A 301 -20.95 -25.50 29.68
CA ALA A 301 -20.87 -26.90 30.09
C ALA A 301 -19.56 -27.23 30.83
N PRO A 302 -19.22 -26.55 31.96
CA PRO A 302 -18.00 -26.79 32.70
C PRO A 302 -17.96 -28.18 33.30
N GLY A 303 -16.81 -28.85 33.23
CA GLY A 303 -16.62 -30.21 33.73
C GLY A 303 -16.99 -31.32 32.73
N GLU A 304 -17.49 -30.95 31.52
CA GLU A 304 -17.77 -31.91 30.46
C GLU A 304 -16.57 -32.07 29.51
N GLU A 305 -16.75 -32.59 28.29
CA GLU A 305 -15.68 -32.87 27.36
C GLU A 305 -14.95 -31.59 26.90
N ARG A 306 -13.66 -31.73 26.73
CA ARG A 306 -12.80 -30.69 26.13
C ARG A 306 -12.94 -30.72 24.61
N ASP A 307 -12.72 -29.58 23.94
CA ASP A 307 -12.71 -29.51 22.48
C ASP A 307 -11.37 -28.95 21.95
N THR A 308 -10.48 -29.90 21.60
CA THR A 308 -9.16 -29.53 21.04
C THR A 308 -9.26 -28.82 19.68
N SER A 309 -10.33 -29.07 18.92
CA SER A 309 -10.54 -28.38 17.65
C SER A 309 -10.87 -26.90 17.84
N ALA A 310 -11.60 -26.56 18.89
CA ALA A 310 -11.85 -25.16 19.26
C ALA A 310 -10.57 -24.46 19.73
N ALA A 311 -9.73 -25.15 20.53
CA ALA A 311 -8.46 -24.61 21.02
C ALA A 311 -7.48 -24.36 19.88
N SER A 312 -7.32 -25.30 18.94
CA SER A 312 -6.37 -25.18 17.82
C SER A 312 -6.74 -24.03 16.89
N CYS A 313 -8.02 -23.90 16.55
CA CYS A 313 -8.52 -22.80 15.74
C CYS A 313 -8.34 -21.43 16.44
N MET A 314 -8.67 -21.36 17.75
CA MET A 314 -8.51 -20.15 18.54
C MET A 314 -7.03 -19.73 18.63
N ALA A 315 -6.11 -20.66 18.86
CA ALA A 315 -4.68 -20.40 18.93
C ALA A 315 -4.17 -19.81 17.60
N SER A 316 -4.58 -20.39 16.46
CA SER A 316 -4.24 -19.86 15.13
C SER A 316 -4.76 -18.44 14.92
N ALA A 317 -6.01 -18.18 15.28
CA ALA A 317 -6.64 -16.88 15.19
C ALA A 317 -5.95 -15.82 16.08
N LEU A 318 -5.61 -16.17 17.32
CA LEU A 318 -4.97 -15.27 18.29
C LEU A 318 -3.54 -14.90 17.89
N ILE A 319 -2.76 -15.83 17.33
CA ILE A 319 -1.42 -15.52 16.80
C ILE A 319 -1.52 -14.51 15.67
N GLU A 320 -2.49 -14.65 14.78
CA GLU A 320 -2.71 -13.66 13.72
C GLU A 320 -3.22 -12.33 14.29
N LEU A 321 -4.26 -12.35 15.13
CA LEU A 321 -4.86 -11.15 15.72
C LEU A 321 -3.83 -10.32 16.51
N SER A 322 -2.90 -10.99 17.22
CA SER A 322 -1.84 -10.35 18.00
C SER A 322 -0.97 -9.40 17.18
N GLN A 323 -0.96 -9.55 15.87
CA GLN A 323 -0.12 -8.75 14.96
C GLN A 323 -0.79 -7.45 14.52
N TYR A 324 -2.08 -7.27 14.84
CA TYR A 324 -2.89 -6.11 14.44
C TYR A 324 -3.24 -5.19 15.61
N VAL A 325 -2.87 -5.56 16.82
CA VAL A 325 -3.26 -4.86 18.06
C VAL A 325 -2.07 -4.22 18.77
N GLY A 326 -2.35 -3.34 19.74
CA GLY A 326 -1.33 -2.68 20.57
C GLY A 326 -0.55 -3.66 21.45
N ALA A 327 0.51 -3.18 22.10
CA ALA A 327 1.48 -4.03 22.81
C ALA A 327 0.86 -4.89 23.93
N GLU A 328 -0.10 -4.35 24.69
CA GLU A 328 -0.76 -5.03 25.79
C GLU A 328 -1.62 -6.20 25.28
N ASP A 329 -2.53 -5.95 24.36
CA ASP A 329 -3.38 -6.99 23.75
C ASP A 329 -2.52 -8.01 23.00
N ARG A 330 -1.46 -7.57 22.30
CA ARG A 330 -0.49 -8.43 21.63
C ARG A 330 0.12 -9.45 22.59
N ALA A 331 0.64 -8.99 23.72
CA ALA A 331 1.25 -9.85 24.72
C ALA A 331 0.23 -10.84 25.28
N ARG A 332 -0.96 -10.38 25.61
CA ARG A 332 -2.05 -11.19 26.17
C ARG A 332 -2.53 -12.28 25.21
N TYR A 333 -2.82 -11.93 23.95
CA TYR A 333 -3.28 -12.91 22.95
C TYR A 333 -2.20 -13.94 22.62
N ARG A 334 -0.95 -13.52 22.51
CA ARG A 334 0.17 -14.44 22.26
C ARG A 334 0.40 -15.39 23.41
N ALA A 335 0.45 -14.89 24.65
CA ALA A 335 0.62 -15.72 25.83
C ALA A 335 -0.49 -16.78 25.95
N PHE A 336 -1.72 -16.40 25.64
CA PHE A 336 -2.84 -17.34 25.66
C PHE A 336 -2.75 -18.39 24.54
N ALA A 337 -2.43 -17.99 23.30
CA ALA A 337 -2.23 -18.91 22.19
C ALA A 337 -1.07 -19.88 22.43
N VAL A 338 0.05 -19.40 22.97
CA VAL A 338 1.20 -20.25 23.32
C VAL A 338 0.84 -21.25 24.42
N LYS A 339 0.08 -20.82 25.44
CA LYS A 339 -0.44 -21.73 26.49
C LYS A 339 -1.29 -22.84 25.87
N GLN A 340 -2.21 -22.52 24.95
CA GLN A 340 -3.03 -23.52 24.24
C GLN A 340 -2.16 -24.48 23.43
N LEU A 341 -1.17 -23.99 22.68
CA LEU A 341 -0.31 -24.84 21.86
C LEU A 341 0.59 -25.76 22.69
N LEU A 342 1.08 -25.29 23.84
CA LEU A 342 1.84 -26.14 24.78
C LEU A 342 0.96 -27.23 25.37
N ALA A 343 -0.28 -26.90 25.74
CA ALA A 343 -1.26 -27.88 26.22
C ALA A 343 -1.59 -28.91 25.13
N LEU A 344 -1.94 -28.43 23.91
CA LEU A 344 -2.26 -29.31 22.78
C LEU A 344 -1.08 -30.21 22.37
N ALA A 345 0.16 -29.78 22.57
CA ALA A 345 1.37 -30.57 22.32
C ALA A 345 1.77 -31.49 23.47
N SER A 346 1.03 -31.49 24.57
CA SER A 346 1.28 -32.40 25.72
C SER A 346 0.71 -33.79 25.47
N PRO A 347 1.19 -34.83 26.19
CA PRO A 347 0.63 -36.19 26.13
C PRO A 347 -0.87 -36.28 26.45
N ASP A 348 -1.44 -35.30 27.18
CA ASP A 348 -2.86 -35.26 27.48
C ASP A 348 -3.71 -35.08 26.21
N TYR A 349 -3.22 -34.31 25.23
CA TYR A 349 -3.95 -33.97 24.02
C TYR A 349 -3.29 -34.45 22.73
N PHE A 350 -1.95 -34.57 22.69
CA PHE A 350 -1.23 -35.07 21.52
C PHE A 350 -1.12 -36.60 21.58
N SER A 351 -1.39 -37.25 20.46
CA SER A 351 -1.21 -38.72 20.35
C SER A 351 0.27 -39.07 20.22
N GLU A 352 0.71 -40.09 20.95
CA GLU A 352 2.09 -40.59 20.85
C GLU A 352 2.20 -41.91 20.06
N GLY A 353 1.08 -42.48 19.63
CA GLY A 353 0.99 -43.77 18.93
C GLY A 353 -0.15 -43.81 17.90
N ASP A 354 -0.73 -44.98 17.77
CA ASP A 354 -1.84 -45.25 16.83
C ASP A 354 -3.22 -45.33 17.48
N GLU A 355 -3.30 -44.96 18.76
CA GLU A 355 -4.49 -45.12 19.60
C GLU A 355 -5.72 -44.32 19.09
N ILE A 356 -5.51 -43.36 18.22
CA ILE A 356 -6.56 -42.57 17.54
C ILE A 356 -6.43 -42.59 16.02
N GLY A 357 -5.96 -43.74 15.46
CA GLY A 357 -5.88 -43.93 14.01
C GLY A 357 -4.90 -42.96 13.31
N HIS A 358 -3.81 -42.61 13.96
CA HIS A 358 -2.72 -41.72 13.52
C HIS A 358 -3.08 -40.23 13.32
N PHE A 359 -4.26 -39.78 13.83
CA PHE A 359 -4.50 -38.34 13.97
C PHE A 359 -3.62 -37.75 15.09
N LEU A 360 -3.48 -36.41 15.12
CA LEU A 360 -2.60 -35.73 16.07
C LEU A 360 -3.28 -35.47 17.41
N LEU A 361 -4.49 -34.89 17.38
CA LEU A 361 -5.17 -34.41 18.58
C LEU A 361 -6.29 -35.33 19.03
N LYS A 362 -6.24 -35.64 20.33
CA LYS A 362 -7.30 -36.32 21.09
C LYS A 362 -8.38 -35.33 21.51
N HIS A 363 -9.51 -35.80 22.00
CA HIS A 363 -10.52 -35.00 22.73
C HIS A 363 -11.16 -33.88 21.88
N GLY A 364 -11.47 -34.14 20.63
CA GLY A 364 -12.33 -33.27 19.83
C GLY A 364 -13.80 -33.55 20.01
N VAL A 365 -14.66 -32.53 19.82
CA VAL A 365 -16.12 -32.66 19.93
C VAL A 365 -16.78 -32.08 18.66
N GLY A 366 -17.29 -32.97 17.78
CA GLY A 366 -18.01 -32.56 16.58
C GLY A 366 -19.43 -32.06 16.89
N HIS A 367 -20.34 -32.94 17.35
CA HIS A 367 -21.73 -32.57 17.61
C HIS A 367 -22.29 -33.30 18.83
N LYS A 368 -21.98 -32.84 20.04
CA LYS A 368 -22.41 -33.49 21.30
C LYS A 368 -23.93 -33.61 21.44
N PRO A 369 -24.77 -32.59 21.13
CA PRO A 369 -26.22 -32.76 21.21
C PRO A 369 -26.80 -33.90 20.33
N ALA A 370 -26.11 -34.20 19.20
CA ALA A 370 -26.48 -35.33 18.35
C ALA A 370 -25.77 -36.64 18.75
N LYS A 371 -24.94 -36.63 19.80
CA LYS A 371 -24.07 -37.75 20.20
C LYS A 371 -23.18 -38.27 19.09
N SER A 372 -22.71 -37.37 18.24
CA SER A 372 -21.85 -37.64 17.10
C SER A 372 -20.49 -36.98 17.29
N GLU A 373 -19.43 -37.73 17.07
CA GLU A 373 -18.05 -37.23 17.16
C GLU A 373 -17.74 -36.59 18.52
N VAL A 374 -17.98 -37.32 19.61
CA VAL A 374 -17.74 -36.88 20.98
C VAL A 374 -16.48 -37.57 21.50
N ASP A 375 -15.55 -36.76 22.04
CA ASP A 375 -14.26 -37.23 22.56
C ASP A 375 -13.45 -38.06 21.50
N THR A 376 -13.32 -37.53 20.31
CA THR A 376 -12.71 -38.23 19.16
C THR A 376 -11.70 -37.33 18.44
N PRO A 377 -10.71 -37.88 17.72
CA PRO A 377 -9.85 -37.07 16.86
C PRO A 377 -10.64 -36.53 15.65
N LEU A 378 -10.29 -35.30 15.22
CA LEU A 378 -10.96 -34.60 14.14
C LEU A 378 -9.92 -33.96 13.21
N ASP A 379 -10.02 -34.21 11.90
CA ASP A 379 -9.07 -33.74 10.89
C ASP A 379 -8.89 -32.22 10.87
N TYR A 380 -9.94 -31.45 11.16
CA TYR A 380 -9.86 -29.98 11.25
C TYR A 380 -9.19 -29.50 12.55
N GLY A 381 -9.23 -30.29 13.64
CA GLY A 381 -8.44 -30.03 14.84
C GLY A 381 -6.94 -30.04 14.53
N ASP A 382 -6.48 -31.08 13.83
CA ASP A 382 -5.10 -31.24 13.37
C ASP A 382 -4.70 -30.13 12.40
N TYR A 383 -5.58 -29.78 11.46
CA TYR A 383 -5.32 -28.73 10.47
C TYR A 383 -5.00 -27.39 11.13
N TYR A 384 -5.87 -26.93 12.05
CA TYR A 384 -5.65 -25.64 12.73
C TYR A 384 -4.51 -25.68 13.73
N PHE A 385 -4.21 -26.85 14.30
CA PHE A 385 -3.03 -27.03 15.15
C PHE A 385 -1.74 -26.83 14.36
N LEU A 386 -1.60 -27.50 13.21
CA LEU A 386 -0.44 -27.34 12.32
C LEU A 386 -0.34 -25.89 11.79
N GLU A 387 -1.46 -25.27 11.43
CA GLU A 387 -1.49 -23.86 11.02
C GLU A 387 -0.98 -22.94 12.12
N ALA A 388 -1.46 -23.10 13.35
CA ALA A 388 -1.06 -22.29 14.49
C ALA A 388 0.44 -22.41 14.80
N LEU A 389 0.99 -23.64 14.77
CA LEU A 389 2.42 -23.88 14.95
C LEU A 389 3.26 -23.21 13.86
N LEU A 390 2.81 -23.28 12.60
CA LEU A 390 3.49 -22.62 11.49
C LEU A 390 3.43 -21.10 11.63
N ARG A 391 2.27 -20.53 11.93
CA ARG A 391 2.10 -19.09 12.21
C ARG A 391 3.02 -18.61 13.34
N PHE A 392 3.14 -19.40 14.41
CA PHE A 392 4.04 -19.11 15.52
C PHE A 392 5.51 -19.18 15.08
N ARG A 393 5.91 -20.23 14.35
CA ARG A 393 7.27 -20.36 13.79
C ARG A 393 7.67 -19.16 12.95
N GLU A 394 6.79 -18.74 12.05
CA GLU A 394 7.04 -17.58 11.18
C GLU A 394 7.15 -16.27 11.98
N LEU A 395 6.26 -16.09 12.95
CA LEU A 395 6.31 -14.94 13.85
C LEU A 395 7.68 -14.84 14.54
N LYS A 396 8.17 -15.95 15.10
CA LYS A 396 9.49 -16.00 15.76
C LYS A 396 10.63 -15.80 14.76
N ALA A 397 10.55 -16.35 13.56
CA ALA A 397 11.55 -16.11 12.51
C ALA A 397 11.61 -14.64 12.09
N MET A 398 10.46 -13.96 11.98
CA MET A 398 10.43 -12.52 11.72
C MET A 398 11.04 -11.71 12.88
N GLU A 399 10.77 -12.11 14.14
CA GLU A 399 11.36 -11.46 15.33
C GLU A 399 12.88 -11.63 15.36
N ALA A 400 13.39 -12.82 15.02
CA ALA A 400 14.82 -13.07 14.93
C ALA A 400 15.49 -12.20 13.85
N LYS A 401 14.85 -12.06 12.67
CA LYS A 401 15.31 -11.13 11.63
C LYS A 401 15.33 -9.68 12.11
N ARG A 402 14.30 -9.25 12.84
CA ARG A 402 14.24 -7.92 13.45
C ARG A 402 15.36 -7.72 14.47
N ALA A 403 15.62 -8.72 15.30
CA ALA A 403 16.71 -8.67 16.28
C ALA A 403 18.08 -8.54 15.61
N ALA A 404 18.34 -9.29 14.53
CA ALA A 404 19.56 -9.16 13.75
C ALA A 404 19.73 -7.74 13.16
N LEU A 405 18.67 -7.18 12.59
CA LEU A 405 18.68 -5.79 12.06
C LEU A 405 18.86 -4.75 13.17
N ALA A 406 18.24 -4.97 14.35
CA ALA A 406 18.40 -4.07 15.49
C ALA A 406 19.83 -4.11 16.06
N ALA A 407 20.55 -5.20 15.88
CA ALA A 407 21.96 -5.26 16.25
C ALA A 407 22.86 -4.40 15.32
N GLU A 408 22.43 -4.19 14.07
CA GLU A 408 23.10 -3.27 13.13
C GLU A 408 22.71 -1.79 13.39
N LEU A 409 21.51 -1.55 13.94
CA LEU A 409 21.06 -0.24 14.36
C LEU A 409 21.41 -0.07 15.85
N PRO A 410 22.29 0.88 16.23
CA PRO A 410 22.60 1.13 17.64
C PRO A 410 21.30 1.32 18.45
N ALA A 411 21.24 0.77 19.66
CA ALA A 411 20.11 0.97 20.57
C ALA A 411 19.80 2.47 20.82
N LYS A 412 20.78 3.34 20.55
CA LYS A 412 20.71 4.80 20.60
C LYS A 412 20.28 5.46 19.30
N ALA A 413 19.97 4.69 18.24
CA ALA A 413 19.46 5.24 16.97
C ALA A 413 18.08 5.87 17.20
N THR A 414 18.08 7.12 17.58
CA THR A 414 16.89 7.95 17.76
C THR A 414 17.03 9.21 16.91
N LEU A 415 15.89 9.81 16.56
CA LEU A 415 15.88 11.05 15.79
C LEU A 415 16.72 12.13 16.49
N PRO A 416 17.74 12.73 15.83
CA PRO A 416 18.52 13.82 16.37
C PRO A 416 17.66 15.05 16.67
N LYS A 417 18.04 15.86 17.68
CA LYS A 417 17.28 17.06 18.05
C LYS A 417 17.35 18.18 16.99
N ASP A 418 18.44 18.22 16.22
CA ASP A 418 18.69 19.18 15.14
C ASP A 418 18.15 18.74 13.77
N GLU A 419 17.56 17.54 13.66
CA GLU A 419 17.01 16.99 12.41
C GLU A 419 15.83 17.80 11.88
N LEU A 420 15.17 18.59 12.72
CA LEU A 420 14.13 19.53 12.32
C LEU A 420 14.59 20.53 11.26
N ASP A 421 15.83 20.99 11.33
CA ASP A 421 16.39 21.94 10.36
C ASP A 421 16.61 21.29 8.98
N ILE A 422 16.74 19.98 8.92
CA ILE A 422 16.99 19.21 7.70
C ILE A 422 15.69 18.84 6.98
N ARG A 423 14.60 18.56 7.72
CA ARG A 423 13.40 17.91 7.17
C ARG A 423 12.33 18.83 6.62
N SER A 424 12.47 20.12 6.71
CA SER A 424 11.30 20.90 6.40
C SER A 424 11.27 21.44 4.98
N GLN A 425 10.68 20.72 4.09
CA GLN A 425 9.96 21.35 2.95
C GLN A 425 8.81 22.24 3.46
N ALA A 426 8.29 21.98 4.65
CA ALA A 426 7.25 22.77 5.32
C ALA A 426 7.72 24.09 5.93
N GLY A 427 8.90 24.60 5.56
CA GLY A 427 9.37 25.92 5.99
C GLY A 427 10.12 25.95 7.32
N PHE A 428 10.62 24.82 7.83
CA PHE A 428 11.50 24.80 9.01
C PHE A 428 12.86 25.49 8.77
N HIS A 429 13.29 25.65 7.51
CA HIS A 429 14.53 26.37 7.15
C HIS A 429 14.40 27.90 7.09
N SER A 430 13.19 28.42 7.23
CA SER A 430 13.04 29.87 7.30
C SER A 430 13.55 30.39 8.62
N PRO A 431 14.21 31.56 8.68
CA PRO A 431 14.57 32.19 9.92
C PRO A 431 13.37 32.34 10.87
N VAL A 432 13.61 32.28 12.17
CA VAL A 432 12.55 32.53 13.16
C VAL A 432 12.04 33.95 12.98
N ASP A 433 10.79 34.13 12.58
CA ASP A 433 10.10 35.40 12.59
C ASP A 433 9.41 35.58 13.95
N ALA A 434 10.12 36.26 14.88
CA ALA A 434 9.59 36.54 16.22
C ALA A 434 8.26 37.30 16.18
N ASN A 435 8.08 38.20 15.21
CA ASN A 435 6.82 38.95 15.07
C ASN A 435 5.65 38.06 14.62
N GLN A 436 5.95 37.07 13.78
CA GLN A 436 4.94 36.06 13.40
C GLN A 436 4.56 35.21 14.60
N ALA A 437 5.54 34.69 15.35
CA ALA A 437 5.29 33.87 16.53
C ALA A 437 4.45 34.60 17.58
N GLU A 438 4.77 35.91 17.82
CA GLU A 438 3.99 36.74 18.71
C GLU A 438 2.52 36.85 18.32
N ARG A 439 2.25 37.15 17.05
CA ARG A 439 0.86 37.20 16.52
C ARG A 439 0.11 35.91 16.70
N LEU A 440 0.81 34.78 16.60
CA LEU A 440 0.21 33.45 16.71
C LEU A 440 -0.17 33.04 18.12
N LEU A 441 0.33 33.75 19.18
CA LEU A 441 -0.09 33.51 20.56
C LEU A 441 -1.61 33.73 20.74
N THR A 442 -2.18 34.71 20.05
CA THR A 442 -3.61 35.05 20.17
C THR A 442 -4.43 34.83 18.91
N ALA A 443 -3.77 34.58 17.77
CA ALA A 443 -4.47 34.32 16.52
C ALA A 443 -5.29 33.02 16.59
N PRO A 444 -6.48 32.95 15.96
CA PRO A 444 -7.23 31.69 15.91
C PRO A 444 -6.43 30.59 15.21
N ILE A 445 -6.55 29.35 15.71
CA ILE A 445 -5.98 28.19 15.06
C ILE A 445 -6.76 27.94 13.77
N PRO A 446 -6.09 27.68 12.61
CA PRO A 446 -6.78 27.36 11.38
C PRO A 446 -7.68 26.13 11.55
N GLU A 447 -8.96 26.29 11.29
CA GLU A 447 -9.94 25.24 11.41
C GLU A 447 -10.06 24.42 10.12
N LEU A 448 -10.05 23.09 10.22
CA LEU A 448 -10.24 22.14 9.14
C LEU A 448 -11.63 21.50 9.31
N THR A 449 -12.66 22.16 8.72
CA THR A 449 -14.06 21.75 8.89
C THR A 449 -14.45 20.54 8.04
N ASP A 450 -15.53 19.88 8.43
CA ASP A 450 -16.12 18.77 7.69
C ASP A 450 -16.57 19.19 6.27
N GLU A 451 -17.06 20.42 6.13
CA GLU A 451 -17.47 21.01 4.86
C GLU A 451 -16.28 21.16 3.92
N LEU A 452 -15.16 21.71 4.40
CA LEU A 452 -13.94 21.86 3.60
C LEU A 452 -13.41 20.49 3.16
N TYR A 453 -13.42 19.49 4.05
CA TYR A 453 -13.04 18.14 3.68
C TYR A 453 -13.97 17.55 2.60
N GLY A 454 -15.27 17.85 2.70
CA GLY A 454 -16.31 17.39 1.77
C GLY A 454 -16.25 18.00 0.38
N GLU A 455 -15.65 19.19 0.21
CA GLU A 455 -15.61 19.93 -1.08
C GLU A 455 -14.97 19.13 -2.22
N TYR A 456 -13.92 18.36 -1.92
CA TYR A 456 -13.28 17.53 -2.95
C TYR A 456 -14.27 16.53 -3.60
N TRP A 457 -15.14 15.95 -2.79
CA TRP A 457 -16.14 14.98 -3.25
C TRP A 457 -17.37 15.64 -3.87
N ALA A 458 -17.67 16.87 -3.46
CA ALA A 458 -18.83 17.61 -3.95
C ALA A 458 -18.57 18.32 -5.29
N ASN A 459 -17.39 18.94 -5.46
CA ASN A 459 -17.08 19.80 -6.61
C ASN A 459 -15.66 19.65 -7.16
N GLY A 460 -14.86 18.73 -6.62
CA GLY A 460 -13.47 18.47 -7.06
C GLY A 460 -12.42 19.43 -6.52
N ASN A 461 -12.81 20.40 -5.67
CA ASN A 461 -11.85 21.34 -5.10
C ASN A 461 -10.97 20.67 -4.04
N ARG A 462 -9.66 20.77 -4.19
CA ARG A 462 -8.69 20.27 -3.22
C ARG A 462 -7.86 21.38 -2.57
N THR A 463 -7.78 22.55 -3.20
CA THR A 463 -6.84 23.61 -2.80
C THR A 463 -7.24 24.28 -1.50
N ARG A 464 -8.51 24.57 -1.28
CA ARG A 464 -9.00 25.26 -0.06
C ARG A 464 -8.69 24.50 1.21
N TYR A 465 -8.92 23.16 1.23
CA TYR A 465 -8.54 22.32 2.37
C TYR A 465 -7.04 22.28 2.55
N GLN A 466 -6.26 22.08 1.46
CA GLN A 466 -4.80 22.02 1.53
C GLN A 466 -4.18 23.33 2.04
N GLU A 467 -4.67 24.48 1.60
CA GLU A 467 -4.21 25.80 2.07
C GLU A 467 -4.42 25.96 3.58
N ARG A 468 -5.58 25.56 4.11
CA ARG A 468 -5.87 25.59 5.54
C ARG A 468 -4.98 24.63 6.31
N ASN A 469 -4.78 23.43 5.80
CA ASN A 469 -3.87 22.43 6.37
C ASN A 469 -2.41 22.95 6.40
N CYS A 470 -1.95 23.51 5.29
CA CYS A 470 -0.62 24.14 5.24
C CYS A 470 -0.48 25.31 6.23
N ALA A 471 -1.55 26.11 6.40
CA ALA A 471 -1.53 27.21 7.38
C ALA A 471 -1.43 26.69 8.81
N LEU A 472 -2.15 25.61 9.16
CA LEU A 472 -2.09 24.96 10.48
C LEU A 472 -0.66 24.56 10.83
N PHE A 473 0.00 23.79 9.95
CA PHE A 473 1.36 23.30 10.21
C PHE A 473 2.43 24.40 10.11
N ARG A 474 2.29 25.35 9.21
CA ARG A 474 3.19 26.52 9.14
C ARG A 474 3.17 27.34 10.43
N ASN A 475 1.99 27.57 10.99
CA ASN A 475 1.84 28.32 12.24
C ASN A 475 2.42 27.52 13.42
N LEU A 476 2.10 26.22 13.51
CA LEU A 476 2.69 25.33 14.52
C LEU A 476 4.22 25.36 14.45
N ASN A 477 4.79 25.25 13.26
CA ASN A 477 6.23 25.27 13.05
C ASN A 477 6.86 26.60 13.47
N ALA A 478 6.22 27.73 13.19
CA ALA A 478 6.71 29.04 13.62
C ALA A 478 6.77 29.16 15.16
N LEU A 479 5.72 28.68 15.85
CA LEU A 479 5.67 28.66 17.32
C LEU A 479 6.72 27.69 17.91
N VAL A 480 6.88 26.50 17.36
CA VAL A 480 7.87 25.52 17.81
C VAL A 480 9.29 26.07 17.68
N LYS A 481 9.60 26.72 16.56
CA LYS A 481 10.90 27.34 16.34
C LYS A 481 11.17 28.46 17.31
N ALA A 482 10.18 29.34 17.55
CA ALA A 482 10.30 30.42 18.52
C ALA A 482 10.54 29.88 19.93
N GLU A 483 9.80 28.84 20.33
CA GLU A 483 10.00 28.18 21.63
C GLU A 483 11.36 27.49 21.73
N ALA A 484 11.80 26.80 20.68
CA ALA A 484 13.13 26.17 20.68
C ALA A 484 14.27 27.17 20.76
N ALA A 485 14.15 28.31 20.09
CA ALA A 485 15.14 29.37 20.10
C ALA A 485 15.19 30.10 21.44
N GLU A 486 14.02 30.42 22.04
CA GLU A 486 13.92 31.15 23.28
C GLU A 486 14.14 30.27 24.52
N GLY A 487 13.61 29.07 24.54
CA GLY A 487 13.76 28.09 25.62
C GLY A 487 13.05 28.43 26.94
N LYS A 488 12.18 29.47 26.95
CA LYS A 488 11.60 30.03 28.20
C LYS A 488 10.16 29.55 28.49
N GLY A 489 9.55 28.75 27.64
CA GLY A 489 8.17 28.29 27.83
C GLY A 489 7.08 29.25 27.38
N ARG A 490 7.45 30.39 26.80
CA ARG A 490 6.51 31.44 26.41
C ARG A 490 5.51 30.99 25.36
N TYR A 491 5.96 30.20 24.38
CA TYR A 491 5.14 29.70 23.30
C TYR A 491 4.60 28.27 23.57
N LEU A 492 5.08 27.65 24.65
CA LEU A 492 4.85 26.20 24.90
C LEU A 492 3.37 25.86 25.02
N SER A 493 2.59 26.60 25.81
CA SER A 493 1.14 26.39 25.95
C SER A 493 0.43 26.46 24.59
N ARG A 494 0.84 27.43 23.75
CA ARG A 494 0.24 27.60 22.42
C ARG A 494 0.64 26.48 21.45
N VAL A 495 1.88 26.00 21.52
CA VAL A 495 2.35 24.81 20.80
C VAL A 495 1.48 23.61 21.19
N GLU A 496 1.24 23.41 22.50
CA GLU A 496 0.39 22.30 22.97
C GLU A 496 -1.05 22.41 22.48
N ASP A 497 -1.64 23.61 22.38
CA ASP A 497 -2.98 23.81 21.81
C ASP A 497 -3.04 23.35 20.35
N TYR A 498 -2.03 23.72 19.55
CA TYR A 498 -1.92 23.26 18.16
C TYR A 498 -1.75 21.74 18.08
N LEU A 499 -0.91 21.14 18.93
CA LEU A 499 -0.69 19.69 18.96
C LEU A 499 -1.97 18.94 19.36
N ARG A 500 -2.74 19.46 20.32
CA ARG A 500 -4.06 18.90 20.68
C ARG A 500 -5.02 18.99 19.48
N THR A 501 -5.07 20.16 18.80
CA THR A 501 -5.89 20.34 17.59
C THR A 501 -5.51 19.33 16.52
N VAL A 502 -4.21 19.09 16.26
CA VAL A 502 -3.75 18.10 15.28
C VAL A 502 -4.20 16.67 15.67
N CYS A 503 -4.09 16.32 16.96
CA CYS A 503 -4.57 15.03 17.46
C CYS A 503 -6.11 14.87 17.34
N ASP A 504 -6.87 15.97 17.45
CA ASP A 504 -8.34 15.98 17.37
C ASP A 504 -8.87 15.89 15.93
N LEU A 505 -8.06 16.15 14.91
CA LEU A 505 -8.48 16.04 13.52
C LEU A 505 -9.06 14.65 13.22
N LYS A 506 -10.20 14.59 12.54
CA LYS A 506 -10.84 13.33 12.11
C LYS A 506 -9.94 12.52 11.19
N SER A 507 -9.20 13.20 10.30
CA SER A 507 -8.27 12.58 9.35
C SER A 507 -7.00 13.40 9.21
N TRP A 508 -5.85 12.73 9.08
CA TRP A 508 -4.60 13.34 8.60
C TRP A 508 -4.41 13.15 7.09
N VAL A 509 -5.20 12.25 6.49
CA VAL A 509 -5.22 12.01 5.05
C VAL A 509 -5.97 13.12 4.35
N LEU A 510 -5.40 13.63 3.25
CA LEU A 510 -6.07 14.66 2.45
C LEU A 510 -7.37 14.13 1.80
N PRO A 511 -8.37 14.99 1.60
CA PRO A 511 -9.62 14.59 0.91
C PRO A 511 -9.38 13.91 -0.42
N ALA A 512 -8.42 14.44 -1.22
CA ALA A 512 -8.08 13.89 -2.53
C ALA A 512 -7.40 12.51 -2.50
N HIS A 513 -6.95 12.06 -1.33
CA HIS A 513 -6.23 10.80 -1.13
C HIS A 513 -7.05 9.77 -0.34
N ASP A 514 -8.21 10.14 0.21
CA ASP A 514 -9.05 9.26 1.01
C ASP A 514 -10.05 8.46 0.15
N TRP A 515 -9.52 7.45 -0.54
CA TRP A 515 -10.30 6.54 -1.39
C TRP A 515 -10.78 5.28 -0.65
N THR A 516 -10.60 5.23 0.66
CA THR A 516 -11.04 4.11 1.50
C THR A 516 -12.57 4.06 1.58
N ASP A 517 -13.12 2.87 1.72
CA ASP A 517 -14.56 2.60 1.88
C ASP A 517 -15.46 3.32 0.83
N GLY A 518 -14.97 3.37 -0.42
CA GLY A 518 -15.68 4.07 -1.50
C GLY A 518 -15.50 5.58 -1.51
N GLY A 519 -14.66 6.11 -0.63
CA GLY A 519 -14.35 7.51 -0.41
C GLY A 519 -14.67 7.96 1.01
N ARG A 520 -13.79 8.77 1.63
CA ARG A 520 -13.94 9.32 2.98
C ARG A 520 -13.93 8.27 4.13
N GLY A 521 -13.45 7.04 3.90
CA GLY A 521 -13.43 6.00 4.94
C GLY A 521 -12.49 6.34 6.09
N THR A 522 -11.33 6.96 5.82
CA THR A 522 -10.40 7.43 6.86
C THR A 522 -11.01 8.56 7.67
N PHE A 523 -11.65 9.52 7.00
CA PHE A 523 -12.34 10.63 7.67
C PHE A 523 -13.51 10.15 8.55
N ASN A 524 -14.27 9.17 8.10
CA ASN A 524 -15.38 8.58 8.84
C ASN A 524 -14.92 7.56 9.90
N GLY A 525 -13.63 7.23 9.98
CA GLY A 525 -13.08 6.27 10.94
C GLY A 525 -13.40 4.80 10.64
N THR A 526 -13.98 4.49 9.47
CA THR A 526 -14.36 3.11 9.11
C THR A 526 -13.17 2.30 8.65
N GLN A 527 -12.17 2.95 8.02
CA GLN A 527 -10.98 2.34 7.46
C GLN A 527 -9.83 3.34 7.52
N ILE A 528 -8.73 3.00 8.17
CA ILE A 528 -7.58 3.91 8.27
C ILE A 528 -6.61 3.67 7.11
N SER A 529 -6.40 4.71 6.31
CA SER A 529 -5.35 4.79 5.29
C SER A 529 -4.23 5.71 5.74
N THR A 530 -3.15 5.73 4.97
CA THR A 530 -1.97 6.58 5.21
C THR A 530 -1.48 7.10 3.86
N ASP A 531 -1.32 8.41 3.75
CA ASP A 531 -0.87 9.13 2.54
C ASP A 531 0.38 9.97 2.80
N LEU A 532 0.77 10.77 1.83
CA LEU A 532 1.89 11.72 1.93
C LEU A 532 1.77 12.60 3.18
N VAL A 533 0.60 13.21 3.38
CA VAL A 533 0.40 14.20 4.47
C VAL A 533 0.29 13.53 5.82
N SER A 534 -0.40 12.41 5.94
CA SER A 534 -0.50 11.72 7.23
C SER A 534 0.86 11.19 7.71
N THR A 535 1.73 10.73 6.79
CA THR A 535 3.11 10.36 7.16
C THR A 535 3.95 11.58 7.53
N GLU A 536 3.79 12.70 6.81
CA GLU A 536 4.45 13.97 7.13
C GLU A 536 4.03 14.50 8.50
N VAL A 537 2.74 14.47 8.84
CA VAL A 537 2.23 14.82 10.17
C VAL A 537 2.92 13.97 11.24
N GLY A 538 3.02 12.66 11.04
CA GLY A 538 3.74 11.76 11.95
C GLY A 538 5.20 12.18 12.15
N ALA A 539 5.91 12.52 11.08
CA ALA A 539 7.30 12.97 11.13
C ALA A 539 7.44 14.33 11.84
N ILE A 540 6.53 15.28 11.57
CA ILE A 540 6.49 16.59 12.24
C ILE A 540 6.28 16.43 13.75
N LEU A 541 5.28 15.64 14.16
CA LEU A 541 5.00 15.38 15.56
C LEU A 541 6.18 14.70 16.27
N ALA A 542 6.81 13.74 15.63
CA ALA A 542 8.01 13.06 16.14
C ALA A 542 9.16 14.06 16.35
N SER A 543 9.37 14.94 15.37
CA SER A 543 10.41 15.96 15.42
C SER A 543 10.15 16.97 16.54
N ILE A 544 8.91 17.42 16.72
CA ILE A 544 8.53 18.37 17.79
C ILE A 544 8.74 17.73 19.17
N VAL A 545 8.29 16.48 19.36
CA VAL A 545 8.50 15.74 20.64
C VAL A 545 9.99 15.61 20.96
N ARG A 546 10.83 15.35 19.96
CA ARG A 546 12.29 15.26 20.15
C ARG A 546 12.93 16.61 20.43
N LEU A 547 12.52 17.66 19.73
CA LEU A 547 13.06 19.02 19.93
C LEU A 547 12.72 19.60 21.30
N LEU A 548 11.46 19.41 21.72
CA LEU A 548 10.94 19.92 23.00
C LEU A 548 10.98 18.85 24.12
N ASP A 549 11.88 17.87 24.01
CA ASP A 549 12.03 16.74 24.91
C ASP A 549 11.99 17.14 26.40
N GLY A 550 11.07 16.53 27.14
CA GLY A 550 10.84 16.79 28.57
C GLY A 550 10.12 18.09 28.89
N ARG A 551 9.71 18.88 27.89
CA ARG A 551 9.06 20.18 28.11
C ARG A 551 7.55 20.14 27.84
N LEU A 552 7.09 19.24 26.94
CA LEU A 552 5.67 19.03 26.63
C LEU A 552 4.98 18.25 27.75
N ASP A 553 3.66 18.45 27.90
CA ASP A 553 2.82 17.65 28.78
C ASP A 553 2.97 16.15 28.46
N PRO A 554 3.37 15.30 29.45
CA PRO A 554 3.54 13.88 29.22
C PRO A 554 2.28 13.16 28.71
N ALA A 555 1.08 13.62 29.13
CA ALA A 555 -0.18 13.05 28.65
C ALA A 555 -0.41 13.37 27.15
N LEU A 556 -0.03 14.59 26.72
CA LEU A 556 -0.07 14.96 25.30
C LEU A 556 0.94 14.16 24.48
N VAL A 557 2.14 13.93 24.98
CA VAL A 557 3.16 13.09 24.32
C VAL A 557 2.63 11.65 24.18
N ALA A 558 2.02 11.09 25.22
CA ALA A 558 1.41 9.76 25.16
C ALA A 558 0.28 9.71 24.11
N ARG A 559 -0.55 10.76 24.03
CA ARG A 559 -1.59 10.90 23.01
C ARG A 559 -1.02 10.96 21.59
N ILE A 560 0.03 11.76 21.37
CA ILE A 560 0.73 11.84 20.07
C ILE A 560 1.23 10.45 19.64
N LYS A 561 1.88 9.69 20.55
CA LYS A 561 2.32 8.33 20.29
C LYS A 561 1.15 7.41 19.88
N SER A 562 0.02 7.50 20.60
CA SER A 562 -1.18 6.72 20.30
C SER A 562 -1.79 7.07 18.93
N GLU A 563 -1.86 8.37 18.59
CA GLU A 563 -2.38 8.79 17.27
C GLU A 563 -1.44 8.38 16.13
N CYS A 564 -0.12 8.45 16.33
CA CYS A 564 0.84 7.96 15.35
C CYS A 564 0.77 6.42 15.20
N GLU A 565 0.56 5.67 16.28
CA GLU A 565 0.31 4.23 16.20
C GLU A 565 -0.94 3.94 15.36
N ARG A 566 -2.04 4.63 15.64
CA ARG A 566 -3.31 4.42 14.96
C ARG A 566 -3.30 4.82 13.49
N ARG A 567 -2.66 5.95 13.15
CA ARG A 567 -2.76 6.58 11.82
C ARG A 567 -1.57 6.34 10.91
N VAL A 568 -0.40 5.97 11.46
CA VAL A 568 0.83 5.77 10.69
C VAL A 568 1.35 4.35 10.88
N PHE A 569 1.79 3.97 12.09
CA PHE A 569 2.48 2.71 12.30
C PHE A 569 1.61 1.48 12.07
N GLY A 570 0.40 1.46 12.61
CA GLY A 570 -0.52 0.33 12.48
C GLY A 570 -0.87 0.02 11.02
N PRO A 571 -1.38 0.99 10.23
CA PRO A 571 -1.66 0.79 8.81
C PRO A 571 -0.42 0.38 8.00
N VAL A 572 0.73 1.05 8.20
CA VAL A 572 1.96 0.75 7.49
C VAL A 572 2.49 -0.64 7.86
N ARG A 573 2.50 -1.00 9.16
CA ARG A 573 2.92 -2.32 9.64
C ARG A 573 2.08 -3.43 9.02
N ARG A 574 0.76 -3.26 8.97
CA ARG A 574 -0.15 -4.21 8.33
C ARG A 574 0.20 -4.42 6.86
N GLU A 575 0.31 -3.33 6.08
CA GLU A 575 0.53 -3.42 4.63
C GLU A 575 1.95 -3.88 4.28
N ALA A 576 2.98 -3.30 4.92
CA ALA A 576 4.38 -3.61 4.64
C ALA A 576 4.70 -5.08 4.94
N ARG A 577 4.07 -5.64 5.97
CA ARG A 577 4.18 -7.06 6.26
C ARG A 577 3.74 -7.92 5.09
N PHE A 578 2.58 -7.66 4.49
CA PHE A 578 2.10 -8.43 3.34
C PHE A 578 2.96 -8.25 2.09
N VAL A 579 3.59 -7.08 1.95
CA VAL A 579 4.44 -6.78 0.81
C VAL A 579 5.82 -7.42 0.95
N PHE A 580 6.44 -7.29 2.14
CA PHE A 580 7.84 -7.65 2.34
C PHE A 580 8.03 -8.97 3.08
N ASP A 581 7.11 -9.32 3.98
CA ASP A 581 7.18 -10.52 4.82
C ASP A 581 5.81 -11.22 4.87
N PRO A 582 5.28 -11.71 3.74
CA PRO A 582 3.91 -12.21 3.62
C PRO A 582 3.63 -13.45 4.49
N GLY A 583 4.65 -14.25 4.81
CA GLY A 583 4.49 -15.46 5.62
C GLY A 583 3.49 -16.44 5.02
N MET A 584 2.70 -17.09 5.88
CA MET A 584 1.61 -17.99 5.48
C MET A 584 0.39 -17.26 4.86
N CYS A 585 0.33 -15.94 4.96
CA CYS A 585 -0.74 -15.20 4.30
C CYS A 585 -0.48 -15.17 2.79
N ASP A 586 -1.43 -15.64 1.98
CA ASP A 586 -1.37 -15.42 0.55
C ASP A 586 -1.52 -13.91 0.30
N GLY A 587 -0.42 -13.22 0.04
CA GLY A 587 -0.40 -11.79 -0.28
C GLY A 587 -1.28 -11.43 -1.48
N SER A 588 -1.72 -12.43 -2.27
CA SER A 588 -2.66 -12.23 -3.36
C SER A 588 -4.10 -11.95 -2.90
N VAL A 589 -4.46 -12.35 -1.69
CA VAL A 589 -5.80 -12.08 -1.11
C VAL A 589 -5.90 -10.63 -0.66
N HIS A 590 -4.77 -10.03 -0.31
CA HIS A 590 -4.72 -8.70 0.25
C HIS A 590 -4.94 -7.62 -0.81
N LYS A 591 -5.94 -6.75 -0.61
CA LYS A 591 -6.07 -5.53 -1.41
C LYS A 591 -5.00 -4.55 -0.94
N LYS A 592 -4.11 -4.09 -1.82
CA LYS A 592 -3.13 -3.06 -1.52
C LYS A 592 -3.84 -1.72 -1.23
N PHE A 593 -4.04 -1.42 0.05
CA PHE A 593 -4.61 -0.15 0.48
C PHE A 593 -3.57 0.96 0.45
N LEU A 594 -2.34 0.65 0.84
CA LEU A 594 -1.21 1.56 0.79
C LEU A 594 -0.31 1.16 -0.39
N TRP A 595 -0.74 1.48 -1.59
CA TRP A 595 -0.03 1.11 -2.82
C TRP A 595 1.40 1.66 -2.88
N TRP A 596 1.66 2.78 -2.19
CA TRP A 596 2.96 3.42 -2.13
C TRP A 596 4.03 2.63 -1.37
N ILE A 597 3.65 1.70 -0.50
CA ILE A 597 4.59 0.87 0.31
C ILE A 597 5.68 0.22 -0.55
N ASN A 598 5.29 -0.24 -1.74
CA ASN A 598 6.21 -0.75 -2.76
C ASN A 598 5.89 -0.13 -4.11
N GLY A 599 5.60 1.16 -4.11
CA GLY A 599 5.31 1.97 -5.28
C GLY A 599 6.57 2.29 -6.08
N ASP A 600 6.37 2.76 -7.30
CA ASP A 600 7.42 3.07 -8.27
C ASP A 600 7.55 4.58 -8.58
N ASN A 601 6.99 5.44 -7.75
CA ASN A 601 7.04 6.90 -7.89
C ASN A 601 7.42 7.59 -6.56
N ASN A 602 7.39 8.91 -6.56
CA ASN A 602 7.76 9.77 -5.44
C ASN A 602 7.08 9.40 -4.09
N TRP A 603 5.83 8.91 -4.10
CA TRP A 603 5.11 8.53 -2.87
C TRP A 603 5.87 7.49 -2.04
N ASN A 604 6.55 6.54 -2.69
CA ASN A 604 7.37 5.55 -1.99
C ASN A 604 8.42 6.24 -1.13
N ALA A 605 9.27 7.08 -1.74
CA ALA A 605 10.36 7.74 -1.03
C ALA A 605 9.88 8.71 0.06
N VAL A 606 8.85 9.52 -0.25
CA VAL A 606 8.30 10.53 0.68
C VAL A 606 7.68 9.86 1.90
N CYS A 607 6.78 8.88 1.69
CA CYS A 607 6.10 8.25 2.81
C CYS A 607 7.08 7.44 3.68
N TRP A 608 8.03 6.71 3.08
CA TRP A 608 9.01 5.95 3.86
C TRP A 608 9.98 6.84 4.63
N ASP A 609 10.42 7.97 4.07
CA ASP A 609 11.22 8.95 4.81
C ASP A 609 10.50 9.43 6.07
N ASN A 610 9.25 9.85 5.91
CA ASN A 610 8.42 10.31 7.00
C ASN A 610 8.16 9.21 8.05
N VAL A 611 7.89 7.98 7.61
CA VAL A 611 7.67 6.83 8.50
C VAL A 611 8.94 6.49 9.29
N VAL A 612 10.12 6.48 8.66
CA VAL A 612 11.40 6.25 9.32
C VAL A 612 11.66 7.34 10.35
N CYS A 613 11.46 8.62 9.99
CA CYS A 613 11.57 9.75 10.92
C CYS A 613 10.64 9.57 12.13
N CYS A 614 9.38 9.29 11.88
CA CYS A 614 8.39 9.06 12.92
C CYS A 614 8.79 7.88 13.84
N ALA A 615 9.28 6.77 13.27
CA ALA A 615 9.71 5.61 14.02
C ALA A 615 10.92 5.88 14.91
N LEU A 616 11.94 6.55 14.38
CA LEU A 616 13.14 6.92 15.14
C LEU A 616 12.85 7.95 16.25
N GLY A 617 11.80 8.76 16.07
CA GLY A 617 11.42 9.79 17.05
C GLY A 617 10.48 9.33 18.16
N LEU A 618 9.55 8.40 17.86
CA LEU A 618 8.45 8.07 18.79
C LEU A 618 8.40 6.62 19.26
N LEU A 619 8.99 5.65 18.54
CA LEU A 619 8.99 4.26 18.97
C LEU A 619 10.08 4.02 20.02
N ASP A 620 9.71 3.46 21.17
CA ASP A 620 10.64 3.16 22.24
C ASP A 620 11.38 1.83 21.98
N ASP A 621 10.73 0.87 21.29
CA ASP A 621 11.29 -0.44 20.98
C ASP A 621 12.30 -0.39 19.83
N PRO A 622 13.60 -0.73 20.05
CA PRO A 622 14.60 -0.79 19.00
C PRO A 622 14.27 -1.77 17.87
N LEU A 623 13.58 -2.89 18.20
CA LEU A 623 13.17 -3.89 17.22
C LEU A 623 12.13 -3.33 16.24
N GLU A 624 11.18 -2.56 16.74
CA GLU A 624 10.18 -1.90 15.88
C GLU A 624 10.84 -0.83 15.01
N ARG A 625 11.76 -0.01 15.55
CA ARG A 625 12.53 0.95 14.73
C ARG A 625 13.27 0.25 13.58
N ALA A 626 14.00 -0.82 13.91
CA ALA A 626 14.75 -1.62 12.93
C ALA A 626 13.85 -2.19 11.83
N LEU A 627 12.64 -2.62 12.18
CA LEU A 627 11.66 -3.16 11.24
C LEU A 627 11.26 -2.11 10.18
N PHE A 628 10.86 -0.91 10.62
CA PHE A 628 10.48 0.16 9.68
C PHE A 628 11.64 0.59 8.79
N VAL A 629 12.85 0.69 9.33
CA VAL A 629 14.07 0.98 8.55
C VAL A 629 14.32 -0.11 7.50
N SER A 630 14.20 -1.39 7.87
CA SER A 630 14.36 -2.51 6.94
C SER A 630 13.37 -2.48 5.79
N TRP A 631 12.12 -2.17 6.07
CA TRP A 631 11.10 -2.07 5.03
C TRP A 631 11.34 -0.87 4.11
N ALA A 632 11.72 0.28 4.66
CA ALA A 632 12.10 1.46 3.89
C ALA A 632 13.29 1.18 2.96
N ASP A 633 14.30 0.47 3.45
CA ASP A 633 15.45 0.08 2.66
C ASP A 633 15.06 -0.85 1.50
N ARG A 634 14.22 -1.86 1.75
CA ARG A 634 13.69 -2.76 0.69
C ARG A 634 12.77 -2.04 -0.31
N ALA A 635 11.98 -1.09 0.16
CA ALA A 635 11.11 -0.28 -0.69
C ALA A 635 11.89 0.62 -1.64
N ALA A 636 13.06 1.10 -1.20
CA ALA A 636 13.94 1.93 -2.01
C ALA A 636 14.45 1.23 -3.27
N ASP A 637 14.61 -0.10 -3.27
CA ASP A 637 14.96 -0.88 -4.46
C ASP A 637 13.94 -0.67 -5.58
N ARG A 638 12.65 -0.78 -5.26
CA ARG A 638 11.56 -0.61 -6.22
C ARG A 638 11.47 0.82 -6.73
N TYR A 639 11.58 1.80 -5.83
CA TYR A 639 11.56 3.22 -6.19
C TYR A 639 12.68 3.57 -7.16
N LEU A 640 13.91 3.16 -6.86
CA LEU A 640 15.07 3.43 -7.72
C LEU A 640 15.00 2.68 -9.05
N GLU A 641 14.54 1.42 -9.03
CA GLU A 641 14.45 0.61 -10.24
C GLU A 641 13.41 1.16 -11.22
N ARG A 642 12.25 1.59 -10.75
CA ARG A 642 11.08 1.93 -11.54
C ARG A 642 10.78 3.41 -11.64
N GLY A 643 11.15 4.20 -10.63
CA GLY A 643 10.93 5.65 -10.58
C GLY A 643 11.93 6.45 -11.42
N PHE A 644 13.02 5.80 -11.85
CA PHE A 644 14.05 6.42 -12.72
C PHE A 644 14.32 5.52 -13.91
N ALA A 645 14.61 6.13 -15.05
CA ALA A 645 15.07 5.43 -16.23
C ALA A 645 16.49 4.81 -16.01
N ALA A 646 16.96 4.00 -16.93
CA ALA A 646 18.25 3.32 -16.80
C ALA A 646 19.45 4.26 -16.70
N ASP A 647 19.33 5.45 -17.28
CA ASP A 647 20.32 6.55 -17.29
C ASP A 647 20.14 7.54 -16.11
N GLY A 648 19.21 7.28 -15.20
CA GLY A 648 18.91 8.17 -14.07
C GLY A 648 17.90 9.29 -14.39
N TYR A 649 17.32 9.32 -15.59
CA TYR A 649 16.31 10.30 -15.95
C TYR A 649 15.06 10.16 -15.08
N CYS A 650 14.56 11.29 -14.55
CA CYS A 650 13.30 11.40 -13.82
C CYS A 650 12.20 11.93 -14.74
N SER A 651 11.29 11.06 -15.18
CA SER A 651 10.21 11.45 -16.12
C SER A 651 9.20 12.42 -15.52
N GLU A 652 9.08 12.46 -14.19
CA GLU A 652 8.20 13.36 -13.45
C GLU A 652 8.71 14.82 -13.42
N GLY A 653 9.96 15.08 -13.80
CA GLY A 653 10.60 16.38 -13.82
C GLY A 653 11.31 16.77 -12.52
N MET A 654 11.95 17.97 -12.53
CA MET A 654 12.81 18.45 -11.43
C MET A 654 12.05 18.66 -10.11
N GLY A 655 10.82 19.10 -10.15
CA GLY A 655 9.98 19.29 -8.98
C GLY A 655 9.78 17.98 -8.20
N TYR A 656 9.49 16.91 -8.93
CA TYR A 656 9.33 15.59 -8.33
C TYR A 656 10.65 14.90 -7.99
N TRP A 657 11.74 15.21 -8.71
CA TRP A 657 13.07 14.82 -8.25
C TRP A 657 13.38 15.42 -6.87
N ASN A 658 13.15 16.71 -6.66
CA ASN A 658 13.28 17.34 -5.35
C ASN A 658 12.39 16.67 -4.30
N TYR A 659 11.14 16.40 -4.64
CA TYR A 659 10.17 15.83 -3.71
C TYR A 659 10.46 14.36 -3.41
N GLY A 660 10.60 13.50 -4.44
CA GLY A 660 10.83 12.08 -4.27
C GLY A 660 12.27 11.75 -3.90
N PHE A 661 13.23 12.10 -4.78
CA PHE A 661 14.64 11.77 -4.53
C PHE A 661 15.24 12.60 -3.39
N GLY A 662 14.74 13.81 -3.17
CA GLY A 662 15.10 14.62 -1.99
C GLY A 662 14.79 13.90 -0.69
N HIS A 663 13.60 13.34 -0.53
CA HIS A 663 13.25 12.52 0.64
C HIS A 663 14.08 11.24 0.74
N HIS A 664 14.39 10.60 -0.40
CA HIS A 664 15.32 9.48 -0.41
C HIS A 664 16.73 9.86 0.09
N LEU A 665 17.24 11.03 -0.28
CA LEU A 665 18.50 11.58 0.24
C LEU A 665 18.41 11.87 1.74
N GLN A 666 17.29 12.41 2.22
CA GLN A 666 17.08 12.68 3.64
C GLN A 666 17.09 11.39 4.46
N THR A 667 16.36 10.35 3.99
CA THR A 667 16.38 9.02 4.65
C THR A 667 17.80 8.49 4.80
N GLY A 668 18.58 8.50 3.71
CA GLY A 668 19.96 8.00 3.74
C GLY A 668 20.85 8.83 4.63
N HIS A 669 20.71 10.16 4.60
CA HIS A 669 21.45 11.06 5.47
C HIS A 669 21.11 10.84 6.95
N LEU A 670 19.82 10.73 7.29
CA LEU A 670 19.37 10.43 8.64
C LEU A 670 19.93 9.10 9.14
N LEU A 671 19.81 8.05 8.34
CA LEU A 671 20.32 6.73 8.71
C LEU A 671 21.84 6.72 8.88
N ALA A 672 22.59 7.38 8.00
CA ALA A 672 24.04 7.52 8.15
C ALA A 672 24.41 8.23 9.48
N ARG A 673 23.68 9.27 9.88
CA ARG A 673 23.91 10.00 11.14
C ARG A 673 23.61 9.15 12.38
N VAL A 674 22.45 8.49 12.42
CA VAL A 674 22.03 7.74 13.62
C VAL A 674 22.75 6.40 13.79
N THR A 675 23.45 5.94 12.75
CA THR A 675 24.24 4.69 12.77
C THR A 675 25.74 4.92 12.70
N ASP A 676 26.21 6.17 12.78
CA ASP A 676 27.62 6.54 12.61
C ASP A 676 28.21 5.99 11.30
N GLY A 677 27.42 6.02 10.22
CA GLY A 677 27.80 5.55 8.89
C GLY A 677 27.82 4.02 8.72
N LYS A 678 27.41 3.25 9.72
CA LYS A 678 27.40 1.77 9.65
C LYS A 678 26.34 1.23 8.71
N PHE A 679 25.21 1.93 8.56
CA PHE A 679 24.15 1.56 7.65
C PHE A 679 24.25 2.36 6.36
N ASP A 680 24.75 1.72 5.29
CA ASP A 680 24.88 2.34 3.96
C ASP A 680 23.58 2.21 3.18
N PHE A 681 22.74 3.26 3.24
CA PHE A 681 21.54 3.35 2.44
C PHE A 681 21.83 3.67 0.96
N PHE A 682 23.01 4.26 0.68
CA PHE A 682 23.41 4.70 -0.66
C PHE A 682 24.23 3.67 -1.44
N ARG A 683 24.26 2.41 -1.05
CA ARG A 683 25.04 1.33 -1.68
C ARG A 683 24.62 0.96 -3.12
N ARG A 684 23.47 1.45 -3.59
CA ARG A 684 22.90 1.07 -4.89
C ARG A 684 23.48 1.93 -6.02
N PRO A 685 24.02 1.36 -7.11
CA PRO A 685 24.65 2.15 -8.19
C PRO A 685 23.70 3.15 -8.86
N LYS A 686 22.42 2.81 -9.02
CA LYS A 686 21.43 3.66 -9.68
C LYS A 686 21.15 4.98 -8.94
N GLN A 687 21.41 5.03 -7.62
CA GLN A 687 21.28 6.26 -6.84
C GLN A 687 22.22 7.36 -7.32
N LYS A 688 23.45 6.99 -7.70
CA LYS A 688 24.43 7.94 -8.24
C LYS A 688 23.97 8.53 -9.59
N LEU A 689 23.34 7.72 -10.46
CA LEU A 689 22.75 8.20 -11.71
C LEU A 689 21.57 9.15 -11.45
N ALA A 690 20.67 8.79 -10.54
CA ALA A 690 19.56 9.64 -10.14
C ALA A 690 20.03 10.95 -9.46
N ALA A 691 21.13 10.92 -8.70
CA ALA A 691 21.76 12.10 -8.12
C ALA A 691 22.38 13.03 -9.19
N ALA A 692 23.03 12.44 -10.20
CA ALA A 692 23.63 13.20 -11.31
C ALA A 692 22.57 13.94 -12.16
N TYR A 693 21.36 13.40 -12.26
CA TYR A 693 20.25 13.97 -13.02
C TYR A 693 20.02 15.44 -12.70
N ALA A 694 20.01 15.82 -11.42
CA ALA A 694 19.66 17.19 -11.00
C ALA A 694 20.50 18.26 -11.69
N ARG A 695 21.82 18.05 -11.79
CA ARG A 695 22.69 19.00 -12.49
C ARG A 695 22.63 18.85 -14.00
N ALA A 696 22.63 17.61 -14.50
CA ALA A 696 22.57 17.35 -15.92
C ALA A 696 21.25 17.84 -16.57
N TYR A 697 20.13 17.86 -15.81
CA TYR A 697 18.83 18.36 -16.29
C TYR A 697 18.64 19.88 -16.07
N THR A 698 19.51 20.54 -15.34
CA THR A 698 19.45 21.98 -15.08
C THR A 698 19.95 22.75 -16.33
N LEU A 699 19.20 23.74 -16.82
CA LEU A 699 19.61 24.63 -17.90
C LEU A 699 20.60 25.66 -17.42
N ARG A 700 20.31 26.29 -16.29
CA ARG A 700 21.14 27.23 -15.53
C ARG A 700 20.78 27.18 -14.06
N GLU A 701 21.59 27.78 -13.20
CA GLU A 701 21.26 27.89 -11.79
C GLU A 701 19.85 28.46 -11.59
N GLY A 702 19.02 27.75 -10.87
CA GLY A 702 17.64 28.10 -10.58
C GLY A 702 16.63 27.81 -11.70
N ALA A 703 17.01 27.17 -12.80
CA ALA A 703 16.09 26.86 -13.89
C ALA A 703 16.32 25.48 -14.53
N SER A 704 15.25 24.75 -14.71
CA SER A 704 15.18 23.47 -15.42
C SER A 704 14.02 23.49 -16.43
N PRO A 705 14.00 22.62 -17.45
CA PRO A 705 12.87 22.51 -18.36
C PRO A 705 11.56 22.19 -17.62
N ALA A 706 10.45 22.72 -18.12
CA ALA A 706 9.13 22.58 -17.52
C ALA A 706 8.32 21.41 -18.11
N PHE A 707 8.97 20.33 -18.54
CA PHE A 707 8.28 19.14 -19.04
C PHE A 707 7.56 18.41 -17.89
N ALA A 708 6.40 17.83 -18.16
CA ALA A 708 5.51 17.15 -17.22
C ALA A 708 4.97 18.09 -16.09
N ASP A 709 4.33 17.51 -15.07
CA ASP A 709 3.77 18.27 -13.92
C ASP A 709 4.87 18.86 -13.00
N GLY A 710 6.07 18.30 -13.02
CA GLY A 710 7.14 18.58 -12.06
C GLY A 710 8.05 19.75 -12.42
N ASN A 711 7.54 20.97 -12.35
CA ASN A 711 8.31 22.19 -12.60
C ASN A 711 9.23 22.51 -11.39
N GLY A 712 10.30 23.28 -11.61
CA GLY A 712 11.13 23.82 -10.55
C GLY A 712 12.62 23.79 -10.85
N ALA A 713 13.43 24.24 -9.87
CA ALA A 713 14.87 24.15 -9.90
C ALA A 713 15.36 23.09 -8.92
N ALA A 714 16.54 22.51 -9.14
CA ALA A 714 17.17 21.63 -8.17
C ALA A 714 17.40 22.39 -6.84
N SER A 715 17.01 21.80 -5.72
CA SER A 715 17.15 22.39 -4.39
C SER A 715 18.63 22.46 -4.02
N PRO A 716 19.15 23.64 -3.62
CA PRO A 716 20.53 23.77 -3.13
C PRO A 716 20.84 22.83 -1.96
N PHE A 717 19.86 22.62 -1.09
CA PHE A 717 19.98 21.70 0.03
C PHE A 717 20.24 20.24 -0.43
N TYR A 718 19.45 19.76 -1.37
CA TYR A 718 19.64 18.39 -1.91
C TYR A 718 20.91 18.28 -2.75
N LEU A 719 21.30 19.33 -3.47
CA LEU A 719 22.58 19.37 -4.16
C LEU A 719 23.76 19.29 -3.20
N ALA A 720 23.67 19.89 -2.01
CA ALA A 720 24.70 19.75 -0.97
C ALA A 720 24.80 18.30 -0.44
N LEU A 721 23.68 17.60 -0.30
CA LEU A 721 23.70 16.17 0.05
C LEU A 721 24.29 15.32 -1.08
N VAL A 722 23.95 15.62 -2.34
CA VAL A 722 24.58 14.97 -3.51
C VAL A 722 26.08 15.16 -3.48
N ASP A 723 26.58 16.37 -3.21
CA ASP A 723 28.00 16.66 -3.13
C ASP A 723 28.71 15.93 -1.98
N ARG A 724 27.98 15.72 -0.87
CA ARG A 724 28.49 15.00 0.28
C ARG A 724 28.71 13.51 0.02
N TYR A 725 27.71 12.86 -0.63
CA TYR A 725 27.71 11.41 -0.82
C TYR A 725 28.34 10.97 -2.14
N TRP A 726 28.39 11.85 -3.15
CA TRP A 726 29.02 11.60 -4.45
C TRP A 726 29.88 12.80 -4.85
N PRO A 727 31.04 13.05 -4.16
CA PRO A 727 31.88 14.22 -4.39
C PRO A 727 32.54 14.25 -5.78
N ASP A 728 32.56 13.12 -6.47
CA ASP A 728 33.11 12.94 -7.81
C ASP A 728 32.13 13.33 -8.93
N LEU A 729 30.88 13.62 -8.63
CA LEU A 729 29.92 14.10 -9.63
C LEU A 729 30.23 15.53 -10.06
N PRO A 730 30.00 15.87 -11.36
CA PRO A 730 30.18 17.23 -11.88
C PRO A 730 29.41 18.27 -11.05
N LYS A 731 30.03 19.40 -10.75
CA LYS A 731 29.40 20.51 -9.98
C LYS A 731 28.60 21.47 -10.87
N ALA A 732 28.82 21.44 -12.18
CA ALA A 732 28.12 22.23 -13.18
C ALA A 732 27.62 21.28 -14.31
N PRO A 733 26.53 21.64 -14.99
CA PRO A 733 26.06 20.88 -16.13
C PRO A 733 27.03 21.05 -17.32
N ASP A 734 27.16 19.97 -18.10
CA ASP A 734 27.89 20.01 -19.37
C ASP A 734 27.17 20.91 -20.39
N PRO A 735 27.88 21.45 -21.40
CA PRO A 735 27.28 22.21 -22.47
C PRO A 735 26.20 21.45 -23.25
N VAL A 736 26.29 20.13 -23.29
CA VAL A 736 25.27 19.22 -23.84
C VAL A 736 25.00 18.12 -22.81
N SER A 737 23.75 17.91 -22.47
CA SER A 737 23.31 16.75 -21.71
C SER A 737 22.33 15.92 -22.51
N GLU A 738 22.44 14.61 -22.39
CA GLU A 738 21.53 13.66 -23.04
C GLU A 738 20.99 12.65 -22.02
N PHE A 739 19.70 12.38 -22.12
CA PHE A 739 19.02 11.29 -21.42
C PHE A 739 18.37 10.36 -22.47
N PRO A 740 19.10 9.37 -22.97
CA PRO A 740 18.62 8.51 -24.06
C PRO A 740 17.34 7.75 -23.74
N ALA A 741 17.18 7.31 -22.48
CA ALA A 741 16.03 6.54 -22.04
C ALA A 741 14.73 7.38 -22.04
N GLY A 742 14.83 8.68 -21.69
CA GLY A 742 13.72 9.64 -21.74
C GLY A 742 13.62 10.38 -23.08
N GLN A 743 14.60 10.19 -23.97
CA GLN A 743 14.76 10.97 -25.22
C GLN A 743 14.73 12.47 -24.95
N VAL A 744 15.57 12.95 -24.01
CA VAL A 744 15.68 14.36 -23.64
C VAL A 744 17.10 14.84 -23.86
N TRP A 745 17.24 16.01 -24.53
CA TRP A 745 18.50 16.67 -24.83
C TRP A 745 18.49 18.11 -24.35
N LEU A 746 19.58 18.55 -23.74
CA LEU A 746 19.76 19.93 -23.30
C LEU A 746 20.99 20.51 -23.92
N PHE A 747 20.86 21.74 -24.47
CA PHE A 747 21.93 22.50 -25.08
C PHE A 747 22.08 23.83 -24.34
N ARG A 748 23.33 24.20 -23.99
CA ARG A 748 23.63 25.35 -23.13
C ARG A 748 24.75 26.18 -23.72
N ASP A 749 24.55 27.51 -23.79
CA ASP A 749 25.56 28.47 -24.12
C ASP A 749 25.38 29.69 -23.22
N ALA A 750 26.42 30.08 -22.48
CA ALA A 750 26.35 31.18 -21.51
C ALA A 750 26.00 32.54 -22.13
N GLY A 751 26.33 32.76 -23.41
CA GLY A 751 26.02 33.98 -24.15
C GLY A 751 24.94 33.82 -25.21
N GLY A 752 24.25 32.67 -25.23
CA GLY A 752 23.27 32.34 -26.27
C GLY A 752 21.94 31.87 -25.71
N LEU A 753 21.38 30.86 -26.38
CA LEU A 753 20.13 30.19 -25.97
C LEU A 753 20.45 29.02 -25.08
N LEU A 754 19.54 28.75 -24.12
CA LEU A 754 19.48 27.53 -23.31
C LEU A 754 18.23 26.76 -23.75
N VAL A 755 18.41 25.53 -24.19
CA VAL A 755 17.35 24.78 -24.88
C VAL A 755 17.23 23.39 -24.31
N ALA A 756 16.01 22.90 -24.21
CA ALA A 756 15.74 21.49 -24.00
C ALA A 756 14.76 20.97 -25.04
N CYS A 757 14.96 19.72 -25.50
CA CYS A 757 14.09 19.04 -26.48
C CYS A 757 13.68 17.68 -25.89
N LYS A 758 12.45 17.27 -26.15
CA LYS A 758 11.87 16.01 -25.64
C LYS A 758 11.30 15.16 -26.78
N GLY A 759 11.59 13.88 -26.78
CA GLY A 759 10.88 12.81 -27.48
C GLY A 759 10.03 12.01 -26.51
N GLY A 760 10.40 10.76 -26.24
CA GLY A 760 9.75 9.90 -25.24
C GLY A 760 8.40 9.35 -25.70
N HIS A 761 7.47 9.20 -24.75
CA HIS A 761 6.13 8.65 -25.02
C HIS A 761 5.06 9.27 -24.12
N ASN A 762 3.77 9.21 -24.55
CA ASN A 762 2.63 9.76 -23.82
C ASN A 762 2.08 8.86 -22.69
N GLY A 763 2.91 7.99 -22.13
CA GLY A 763 2.57 7.09 -21.01
C GLY A 763 3.55 7.18 -19.82
N GLU A 764 4.28 8.29 -19.69
CA GLU A 764 5.16 8.56 -18.54
C GLU A 764 4.36 8.93 -17.30
N LEU A 765 4.98 8.85 -16.12
CA LEU A 765 4.36 9.33 -14.90
C LEU A 765 4.22 10.87 -14.96
N HIS A 766 3.09 11.39 -14.52
CA HIS A 766 2.78 12.83 -14.57
C HIS A 766 2.94 13.48 -15.95
N ASN A 767 2.83 12.71 -17.04
CA ASN A 767 3.06 13.22 -18.38
C ASN A 767 1.96 14.16 -18.90
N HIS A 768 2.35 14.95 -19.88
CA HIS A 768 1.46 15.61 -20.82
C HIS A 768 1.54 14.89 -22.18
N ASN A 769 0.56 15.10 -23.06
CA ASN A 769 0.64 14.56 -24.42
C ASN A 769 1.49 15.51 -25.29
N ASP A 770 2.80 15.50 -25.07
CA ASP A 770 3.76 16.53 -25.48
C ASP A 770 4.99 15.98 -26.21
N VAL A 771 4.90 14.78 -26.78
CA VAL A 771 6.00 14.14 -27.48
C VAL A 771 6.47 15.06 -28.65
N GLY A 772 7.76 15.41 -28.64
CA GLY A 772 8.32 16.38 -29.58
C GLY A 772 8.32 17.83 -29.06
N SER A 773 7.97 18.06 -27.79
CA SER A 773 8.00 19.37 -27.15
C SER A 773 9.43 19.89 -26.96
N TYR A 774 9.56 21.18 -26.71
CA TYR A 774 10.83 21.85 -26.46
C TYR A 774 10.64 23.05 -25.52
N TYR A 775 11.77 23.52 -24.94
CA TYR A 775 11.84 24.63 -24.01
C TYR A 775 13.02 25.52 -24.36
N VAL A 776 12.82 26.85 -24.46
CA VAL A 776 13.83 27.82 -24.87
C VAL A 776 13.93 28.97 -23.88
N MET A 777 15.15 29.24 -23.41
CA MET A 777 15.47 30.44 -22.62
C MET A 777 16.50 31.29 -23.38
N CYS A 778 16.44 32.59 -23.16
CA CYS A 778 17.47 33.58 -23.56
C CYS A 778 17.97 34.30 -22.33
N GLY A 779 19.18 33.99 -21.90
CA GLY A 779 19.73 34.46 -20.65
C GLY A 779 18.89 33.98 -19.43
N GLU A 780 18.35 34.93 -18.68
CA GLU A 780 17.47 34.64 -17.55
C GLU A 780 15.97 34.54 -17.90
N SER A 781 15.63 34.76 -19.17
CA SER A 781 14.23 34.88 -19.57
C SER A 781 13.76 33.67 -20.35
N PHE A 782 12.54 33.22 -20.08
CA PHE A 782 11.85 32.23 -20.88
C PHE A 782 11.43 32.84 -22.21
N ALA A 783 11.85 32.23 -23.29
CA ALA A 783 11.66 32.76 -24.64
C ALA A 783 10.53 32.08 -25.41
N GLY A 784 10.26 30.82 -25.13
CA GLY A 784 9.17 30.05 -25.75
C GLY A 784 9.27 28.55 -25.52
N GLY A 785 8.26 27.84 -26.02
CA GLY A 785 8.18 26.40 -25.90
C GLY A 785 7.15 25.96 -24.86
N ASP A 786 7.46 24.91 -24.11
CA ASP A 786 6.58 24.29 -23.13
C ASP A 786 6.34 25.20 -21.91
N ALA A 787 5.09 25.38 -21.51
CA ALA A 787 4.69 26.21 -20.38
C ALA A 787 4.56 25.44 -19.03
N GLY A 788 4.66 24.12 -19.06
CA GLY A 788 4.45 23.25 -17.91
C GLY A 788 2.98 22.90 -17.63
N GLY A 789 2.67 22.56 -16.37
CA GLY A 789 1.38 22.02 -15.97
C GLY A 789 0.35 23.04 -15.49
N GLU A 790 -0.82 22.53 -15.10
CA GLU A 790 -1.96 23.26 -14.52
C GLU A 790 -2.07 23.08 -13.01
N GLU A 791 -3.00 23.77 -12.38
CA GLU A 791 -3.39 23.52 -11.00
C GLU A 791 -4.16 22.20 -10.88
N TYR A 792 -3.81 21.40 -9.87
CA TYR A 792 -4.42 20.08 -9.65
C TYR A 792 -5.87 20.16 -9.15
N THR A 793 -6.72 19.40 -9.83
CA THR A 793 -8.12 19.17 -9.44
C THR A 793 -8.45 17.68 -9.46
N ALA A 794 -9.67 17.29 -9.12
CA ALA A 794 -10.13 15.91 -9.26
C ALA A 794 -10.06 15.40 -10.71
N ARG A 795 -10.27 16.28 -11.70
CA ARG A 795 -10.14 15.96 -13.15
C ARG A 795 -8.72 15.51 -13.48
N THR A 796 -7.70 16.19 -12.94
CA THR A 796 -6.29 15.97 -13.27
C THR A 796 -5.85 14.50 -13.04
N PHE A 797 -6.44 13.80 -12.08
CA PHE A 797 -6.14 12.40 -11.76
C PHE A 797 -7.27 11.42 -12.15
N SER A 798 -8.11 11.81 -13.10
CA SER A 798 -9.19 10.99 -13.63
C SER A 798 -8.91 10.57 -15.08
N LYS A 799 -9.81 9.75 -15.64
CA LYS A 799 -9.80 9.42 -17.08
C LYS A 799 -9.96 10.64 -18.00
N ASN A 800 -10.41 11.77 -17.45
CA ASN A 800 -10.63 13.03 -18.15
C ASN A 800 -9.42 13.99 -18.02
N ARG A 801 -8.24 13.47 -17.65
CA ARG A 801 -7.00 14.27 -17.51
C ARG A 801 -6.74 15.13 -18.75
N TYR A 802 -6.85 14.54 -19.92
CA TYR A 802 -6.51 15.18 -21.20
C TYR A 802 -7.67 15.95 -21.86
N ASP A 803 -8.80 16.13 -21.17
CA ASP A 803 -9.79 17.16 -21.51
C ASP A 803 -9.24 18.57 -21.24
N SER A 804 -8.12 18.66 -20.50
CA SER A 804 -7.39 19.89 -20.27
C SER A 804 -6.61 20.30 -21.52
N PRO A 805 -6.76 21.54 -22.02
CA PRO A 805 -5.90 22.02 -23.10
C PRO A 805 -4.43 22.14 -22.70
N ILE A 806 -4.14 22.28 -21.37
CA ILE A 806 -2.78 22.38 -20.82
C ILE A 806 -2.08 21.02 -20.76
N LEU A 807 -2.81 19.94 -20.42
CA LEU A 807 -2.23 18.61 -20.27
C LEU A 807 -2.30 17.78 -21.55
N SER A 808 -3.20 18.15 -22.48
CA SER A 808 -3.28 17.61 -23.83
C SER A 808 -2.24 18.28 -24.75
N SER A 809 -2.13 17.83 -25.99
CA SER A 809 -1.17 18.41 -26.97
C SER A 809 -1.45 19.86 -27.32
N TYR A 810 -2.64 20.37 -27.02
CA TYR A 810 -3.11 21.66 -27.56
C TYR A 810 -2.27 22.86 -27.12
N ALA A 811 -1.92 22.91 -25.84
CA ALA A 811 -1.10 24.01 -25.30
C ALA A 811 0.41 23.76 -25.38
N HIS A 812 0.82 22.65 -25.95
CA HIS A 812 2.23 22.36 -26.18
C HIS A 812 2.69 22.74 -27.57
N PRO A 813 4.00 23.01 -27.78
CA PRO A 813 4.52 23.39 -29.09
C PRO A 813 4.72 22.16 -29.99
N VAL A 814 3.64 21.37 -30.17
CA VAL A 814 3.62 20.14 -30.97
C VAL A 814 2.50 20.19 -32.02
N PRO A 815 2.65 19.58 -33.20
CA PRO A 815 1.71 19.69 -34.32
C PRO A 815 0.29 19.18 -33.95
N LEU A 816 -0.70 19.77 -34.68
CA LEU A 816 -2.01 19.13 -34.87
C LEU A 816 -2.06 18.56 -36.29
N VAL A 817 -2.40 17.31 -36.41
CA VAL A 817 -2.38 16.54 -37.66
C VAL A 817 -3.79 16.05 -37.98
N GLY A 818 -4.33 16.48 -39.13
CA GLY A 818 -5.73 16.20 -39.46
C GLY A 818 -6.73 16.84 -38.48
N GLY A 819 -6.33 17.89 -37.76
CA GLY A 819 -7.10 18.50 -36.71
C GLY A 819 -7.09 17.69 -35.37
N LEU A 820 -6.33 16.60 -35.28
CA LEU A 820 -6.24 15.74 -34.11
C LEU A 820 -4.98 16.03 -33.30
N GLN A 821 -5.09 15.82 -32.00
CA GLN A 821 -4.01 15.85 -31.04
C GLN A 821 -3.30 14.49 -30.95
N GLN A 822 -2.20 14.40 -30.22
CA GLN A 822 -1.49 13.15 -29.98
C GLN A 822 -2.35 12.18 -29.17
N GLY A 823 -2.17 10.88 -29.43
CA GLY A 823 -2.80 9.81 -28.64
C GLY A 823 -2.20 9.68 -27.25
N THR A 824 -2.96 9.05 -26.34
CA THR A 824 -2.60 8.88 -24.91
C THR A 824 -2.09 7.48 -24.64
N GLY A 825 -0.96 7.38 -23.94
CA GLY A 825 -0.41 6.11 -23.46
C GLY A 825 0.91 5.73 -24.12
N TYR A 826 1.51 4.67 -23.65
CA TYR A 826 2.87 4.22 -23.99
C TYR A 826 3.09 3.92 -25.48
N VAL A 827 2.05 3.52 -26.19
CA VAL A 827 2.14 3.18 -27.63
C VAL A 827 2.42 4.41 -28.51
N PHE A 828 2.04 5.61 -28.04
CA PHE A 828 2.27 6.88 -28.72
C PHE A 828 3.62 7.44 -28.32
N LYS A 829 4.64 7.14 -29.14
CA LYS A 829 6.05 7.43 -28.84
C LYS A 829 6.82 7.91 -30.06
N ALA A 830 7.83 8.73 -29.81
CA ALA A 830 8.78 9.14 -30.82
C ALA A 830 9.83 8.06 -31.12
N THR A 831 10.34 8.06 -32.35
CA THR A 831 11.53 7.29 -32.70
C THR A 831 12.66 8.27 -33.09
N VAL A 832 13.83 8.09 -32.47
CA VAL A 832 15.02 8.89 -32.80
C VAL A 832 15.56 8.42 -34.15
N VAL A 833 15.53 9.30 -35.14
CA VAL A 833 16.01 9.02 -36.52
C VAL A 833 17.51 9.29 -36.64
N SER A 834 17.95 10.42 -36.11
CA SER A 834 19.36 10.80 -36.10
C SER A 834 19.66 11.78 -34.97
N ARG A 835 20.91 11.80 -34.52
CA ARG A 835 21.41 12.79 -33.57
C ARG A 835 22.88 13.11 -33.88
N GLN A 836 23.23 14.39 -33.82
CA GLN A 836 24.58 14.92 -33.87
C GLN A 836 24.75 15.83 -32.66
N LEU A 837 25.55 15.44 -31.70
CA LEU A 837 25.69 16.18 -30.44
C LEU A 837 27.04 16.86 -30.28
N GLU A 838 27.99 16.54 -31.14
CA GLU A 838 29.33 17.13 -31.17
C GLU A 838 29.42 18.34 -32.13
N GLY A 839 30.45 19.18 -31.93
CA GLY A 839 30.72 20.33 -32.77
C GLY A 839 29.93 21.57 -32.38
N THR A 840 29.92 22.59 -33.27
CA THR A 840 29.24 23.88 -33.06
C THR A 840 27.76 23.85 -33.43
N VAL A 841 27.35 22.90 -34.25
CA VAL A 841 25.95 22.66 -34.63
C VAL A 841 25.52 21.29 -34.12
N GLN A 842 24.58 21.28 -33.19
CA GLN A 842 23.94 20.06 -32.67
C GLN A 842 22.59 19.88 -33.31
N SER A 843 22.18 18.60 -33.54
CA SER A 843 20.85 18.32 -34.08
C SER A 843 20.29 17.00 -33.58
N VAL A 844 18.96 16.96 -33.49
CA VAL A 844 18.19 15.76 -33.19
C VAL A 844 17.01 15.71 -34.12
N THR A 845 16.78 14.55 -34.76
CA THR A 845 15.61 14.32 -35.63
C THR A 845 14.78 13.18 -35.02
N LEU A 846 13.51 13.45 -34.78
CA LEU A 846 12.50 12.53 -34.30
C LEU A 846 11.51 12.19 -35.42
N ASP A 847 11.12 10.92 -35.49
CA ASP A 847 9.92 10.50 -36.22
C ASP A 847 8.75 10.48 -35.24
N LEU A 848 7.75 11.31 -35.53
CA LEU A 848 6.53 11.46 -34.70
C LEU A 848 5.30 10.80 -35.33
N THR A 849 5.48 10.04 -36.43
CA THR A 849 4.35 9.44 -37.17
C THR A 849 3.46 8.59 -36.27
N ALA A 850 4.06 7.75 -35.43
CA ALA A 850 3.34 6.86 -34.51
C ALA A 850 2.68 7.58 -33.32
N VAL A 851 2.85 8.88 -33.17
CA VAL A 851 2.26 9.65 -32.05
C VAL A 851 0.81 10.08 -32.37
N TYR A 852 0.39 9.98 -33.66
CA TYR A 852 -0.92 10.41 -34.13
C TYR A 852 -1.70 9.25 -34.76
N GLU A 853 -2.98 9.15 -34.48
CA GLU A 853 -3.92 8.21 -35.10
C GLU A 853 -4.62 8.85 -36.30
N VAL A 854 -3.86 9.21 -37.34
CA VAL A 854 -4.37 9.84 -38.57
C VAL A 854 -4.10 8.92 -39.75
N PRO A 855 -5.12 8.29 -40.36
CA PRO A 855 -4.94 7.30 -41.41
C PRO A 855 -4.23 7.80 -42.67
N THR A 856 -4.34 9.09 -42.97
CA THR A 856 -3.69 9.72 -44.12
C THR A 856 -2.24 10.10 -43.83
N LEU A 857 -1.77 10.07 -42.58
CA LEU A 857 -0.40 10.46 -42.23
C LEU A 857 0.60 9.40 -42.71
N LYS A 858 1.44 9.76 -43.66
CA LYS A 858 2.51 8.90 -44.14
C LYS A 858 3.80 9.06 -43.35
N SER A 859 4.17 10.29 -43.00
CA SER A 859 5.32 10.57 -42.16
C SER A 859 5.22 11.96 -41.54
N LEU A 860 5.73 12.10 -40.31
CA LEU A 860 5.95 13.37 -39.63
C LEU A 860 7.32 13.33 -38.95
N ARG A 861 8.24 14.17 -39.39
CA ARG A 861 9.57 14.29 -38.80
C ARG A 861 9.79 15.67 -38.24
N ARG A 862 10.22 15.73 -36.97
CA ARG A 862 10.63 16.97 -36.30
C ARG A 862 12.15 16.95 -36.11
N THR A 863 12.80 18.04 -36.60
CA THR A 863 14.24 18.23 -36.44
C THR A 863 14.51 19.45 -35.58
N PHE A 864 15.28 19.27 -34.52
CA PHE A 864 15.84 20.33 -33.71
C PHE A 864 17.28 20.60 -34.14
N VAL A 865 17.64 21.87 -34.39
CA VAL A 865 18.98 22.29 -34.75
C VAL A 865 19.41 23.43 -33.83
N TYR A 866 20.46 23.23 -33.07
CA TYR A 866 21.07 24.22 -32.21
C TYR A 866 22.42 24.62 -32.77
N ASP A 867 22.54 25.87 -33.21
CA ASP A 867 23.80 26.43 -33.76
C ASP A 867 24.39 27.47 -32.79
N ARG A 868 25.49 27.08 -32.14
CA ARG A 868 26.21 27.92 -31.17
C ARG A 868 26.84 29.17 -31.83
N ALA A 869 27.40 29.02 -33.04
CA ALA A 869 28.07 30.10 -33.72
C ALA A 869 27.05 31.14 -34.21
N ALA A 870 25.92 30.71 -34.77
CA ALA A 870 24.83 31.59 -35.19
C ALA A 870 23.92 32.05 -34.02
N LYS A 871 24.11 31.47 -32.83
CA LYS A 871 23.24 31.69 -31.65
C LYS A 871 21.76 31.46 -31.96
N THR A 872 21.43 30.38 -32.66
CA THR A 872 20.08 30.07 -33.08
C THR A 872 19.65 28.68 -32.66
N PHE A 873 18.32 28.54 -32.46
CA PHE A 873 17.67 27.25 -32.29
C PHE A 873 16.48 27.17 -33.25
N ALA A 874 16.50 26.20 -34.14
CA ALA A 874 15.46 25.96 -35.13
C ALA A 874 14.72 24.65 -34.87
N VAL A 875 13.41 24.69 -35.00
CA VAL A 875 12.50 23.51 -34.94
C VAL A 875 11.83 23.39 -36.30
N THR A 876 12.09 22.30 -37.02
CA THR A 876 11.55 22.05 -38.37
C THR A 876 10.65 20.82 -38.37
N ASP A 877 9.39 21.00 -38.74
CA ASP A 877 8.44 19.90 -38.98
C ASP A 877 8.32 19.63 -40.46
N LYS A 878 8.53 18.38 -40.88
CA LYS A 878 8.28 17.89 -42.24
C LYS A 878 7.19 16.84 -42.21
N VAL A 879 6.09 17.08 -42.88
CA VAL A 879 4.94 16.17 -42.93
C VAL A 879 4.64 15.73 -44.35
N ALA A 880 4.25 14.48 -44.52
CA ALA A 880 3.71 13.93 -45.76
C ALA A 880 2.46 13.10 -45.49
N PHE A 881 1.47 13.22 -46.37
CA PHE A 881 0.18 12.53 -46.31
C PHE A 881 -0.04 11.70 -47.58
N THR A 882 -0.86 10.68 -47.49
CA THR A 882 -1.35 9.93 -48.67
C THR A 882 -2.35 10.76 -49.49
N GLU A 883 -3.14 11.60 -48.80
CA GLU A 883 -4.15 12.51 -49.38
C GLU A 883 -4.00 13.90 -48.70
N PRO A 884 -4.42 15.00 -49.36
CA PRO A 884 -4.37 16.33 -48.75
C PRO A 884 -5.08 16.35 -47.41
N THR A 885 -4.39 16.71 -46.34
CA THR A 885 -4.86 16.66 -44.94
C THR A 885 -4.53 18.01 -44.25
N ALA A 886 -5.36 18.41 -43.29
CA ALA A 886 -5.12 19.60 -42.51
C ALA A 886 -3.84 19.45 -41.65
N PHE A 887 -2.99 20.48 -41.64
CA PHE A 887 -1.76 20.48 -40.84
C PHE A 887 -1.52 21.84 -40.20
N GLU A 888 -1.09 21.79 -38.94
CA GLU A 888 -0.79 22.94 -38.12
C GLU A 888 0.42 22.66 -37.26
N SER A 889 1.41 23.56 -37.22
CA SER A 889 2.59 23.47 -36.35
C SER A 889 2.66 24.70 -35.45
N PRO A 890 2.38 24.58 -34.13
CA PRO A 890 2.39 25.72 -33.24
C PRO A 890 3.76 25.92 -32.55
N TYR A 891 3.94 27.16 -32.09
CA TYR A 891 4.90 27.52 -31.08
C TYR A 891 4.21 28.37 -30.01
N ASN A 892 4.78 28.41 -28.80
CA ASN A 892 4.23 29.22 -27.72
C ASN A 892 5.11 30.46 -27.48
N THR A 893 4.46 31.55 -27.16
CA THR A 893 5.06 32.80 -26.67
C THR A 893 4.27 33.31 -25.47
N PHE A 894 4.73 34.42 -24.88
CA PHE A 894 4.05 35.05 -23.75
C PHE A 894 3.99 36.55 -23.98
N LEU A 895 2.81 37.16 -23.84
CA LEU A 895 2.59 38.59 -24.04
C LEU A 895 2.46 39.32 -22.69
N ALA A 896 3.03 40.52 -22.58
CA ALA A 896 3.01 41.30 -21.35
C ALA A 896 1.59 41.64 -20.84
N ALA A 897 0.64 41.80 -21.76
CA ALA A 897 -0.75 42.15 -21.44
C ALA A 897 -1.50 41.01 -20.73
N GLU A 898 -1.05 39.76 -20.86
CA GLU A 898 -1.71 38.58 -20.31
C GLU A 898 -1.16 38.18 -18.91
N ASN A 899 -0.03 38.73 -18.54
CA ASN A 899 0.54 38.52 -17.21
C ASN A 899 1.17 39.81 -16.64
N PRO A 900 0.35 40.79 -16.25
CA PRO A 900 0.81 42.13 -15.84
C PRO A 900 1.68 42.11 -14.57
N SER A 901 1.66 41.01 -13.78
CA SER A 901 2.52 40.87 -12.60
C SER A 901 3.96 40.44 -12.90
N GLY A 902 4.33 40.27 -14.19
CA GLY A 902 5.67 39.78 -14.56
C GLY A 902 5.95 38.39 -14.01
N GLY A 903 4.95 37.54 -14.06
CA GLY A 903 4.98 36.23 -13.44
C GLY A 903 6.17 35.37 -13.85
N ALA A 904 6.64 34.60 -12.93
CA ALA A 904 7.78 33.75 -13.13
C ALA A 904 7.33 32.33 -13.52
N VAL A 905 7.98 31.77 -14.50
CA VAL A 905 7.97 30.32 -14.74
C VAL A 905 8.91 29.68 -13.73
N ASN A 906 8.57 28.50 -13.22
CA ASN A 906 9.44 27.74 -12.29
C ASN A 906 9.73 28.46 -10.94
N ASN A 907 8.71 28.59 -10.09
CA ASN A 907 8.84 29.06 -8.71
C ASN A 907 9.49 30.45 -8.52
N GLY A 908 9.23 31.37 -9.41
CA GLY A 908 9.60 32.76 -9.23
C GLY A 908 10.99 33.16 -9.69
N LYS A 909 11.77 32.25 -10.28
CA LYS A 909 13.19 32.52 -10.58
C LYS A 909 13.48 32.80 -12.06
N VAL A 910 12.52 32.56 -12.97
CA VAL A 910 12.70 32.76 -14.40
C VAL A 910 11.84 33.91 -14.87
N LYS A 911 12.46 34.93 -15.49
CA LYS A 911 11.74 36.04 -16.10
C LYS A 911 11.21 35.62 -17.48
N ILE A 912 10.06 36.15 -17.88
CA ILE A 912 9.49 35.93 -19.21
C ILE A 912 10.06 36.98 -20.17
N ALA A 913 10.54 36.54 -21.33
CA ALA A 913 11.00 37.44 -22.40
C ALA A 913 9.80 37.92 -23.25
N TRP A 914 9.10 38.93 -22.73
CA TRP A 914 7.92 39.49 -23.36
C TRP A 914 8.17 39.91 -24.81
N GLY A 915 7.28 39.50 -25.70
CA GLY A 915 7.33 39.93 -27.09
C GLY A 915 8.41 39.26 -27.94
N VAL A 916 9.12 38.26 -27.46
CA VAL A 916 10.03 37.44 -28.27
C VAL A 916 9.19 36.60 -29.23
N ARG A 917 9.28 36.92 -30.53
CA ARG A 917 8.68 36.14 -31.59
C ARG A 917 9.78 35.50 -32.43
N PRO A 918 9.77 34.17 -32.63
CA PRO A 918 10.71 33.52 -33.51
C PRO A 918 10.43 33.90 -34.98
N GLU A 919 11.44 33.73 -35.82
CA GLU A 919 11.27 33.78 -37.29
C GLU A 919 10.51 32.51 -37.72
N VAL A 920 9.52 32.68 -38.61
CA VAL A 920 8.71 31.56 -39.10
C VAL A 920 8.83 31.49 -40.63
N SER A 921 9.06 30.30 -41.15
CA SER A 921 8.94 30.00 -42.58
C SER A 921 8.14 28.71 -42.79
N ALA A 922 7.34 28.66 -43.87
CA ALA A 922 6.60 27.47 -44.24
C ALA A 922 6.59 27.24 -45.74
N LYS A 923 6.60 25.98 -46.14
CA LYS A 923 6.50 25.52 -47.55
C LYS A 923 5.40 24.45 -47.65
N GLY A 924 4.78 24.33 -48.81
CA GLY A 924 3.72 23.34 -49.08
C GLY A 924 2.35 23.97 -49.36
N GLY A 925 2.17 25.27 -49.09
CA GLY A 925 0.90 25.98 -49.33
C GLY A 925 0.88 27.39 -48.73
N ALA A 926 -0.19 28.12 -48.97
CA ALA A 926 -0.45 29.39 -48.29
C ALA A 926 -0.81 29.12 -46.82
N TYR A 927 -0.20 29.88 -45.89
CA TYR A 927 -0.45 29.73 -44.47
C TYR A 927 -0.79 31.08 -43.83
N GLU A 928 -1.28 31.00 -42.61
CA GLU A 928 -1.53 32.13 -41.71
C GLU A 928 -0.99 31.84 -40.32
N LEU A 929 -0.79 32.88 -39.52
CA LEU A 929 -0.48 32.75 -38.11
C LEU A 929 -1.75 33.00 -37.31
N VAL A 930 -2.21 31.98 -36.60
CA VAL A 930 -3.40 32.05 -35.73
C VAL A 930 -2.93 32.12 -34.30
N GLU A 931 -3.24 33.22 -33.63
CA GLU A 931 -2.83 33.49 -32.26
C GLU A 931 -4.01 33.33 -31.30
N GLU A 932 -3.78 32.68 -30.19
CA GLU A 932 -4.77 32.49 -29.12
C GLU A 932 -4.13 32.36 -27.75
N ALA A 933 -4.77 32.92 -26.70
CA ALA A 933 -4.43 32.72 -25.35
C ALA A 933 -5.09 31.43 -24.84
N VAL A 934 -4.29 30.48 -24.32
CA VAL A 934 -4.82 29.24 -23.71
C VAL A 934 -4.98 29.48 -22.21
N ALA A 935 -6.22 29.41 -21.73
CA ALA A 935 -6.51 29.66 -20.32
C ALA A 935 -5.81 28.64 -19.41
N ASN A 936 -5.07 29.16 -18.42
CA ASN A 936 -4.41 28.37 -17.38
C ASN A 936 -4.63 29.08 -16.02
N PRO A 937 -5.77 28.85 -15.35
CA PRO A 937 -6.10 29.51 -14.10
C PRO A 937 -5.02 29.33 -13.04
N ASN A 938 -4.65 30.42 -12.35
CA ASN A 938 -3.64 30.48 -11.28
C ASN A 938 -2.20 30.10 -11.72
N ARG A 939 -1.97 29.97 -13.03
CA ARG A 939 -0.66 29.66 -13.63
C ARG A 939 -0.41 30.55 -14.85
N ILE A 940 0.80 30.50 -15.39
CA ILE A 940 1.13 31.22 -16.61
C ILE A 940 0.36 30.59 -17.76
N ALA A 941 -0.42 31.43 -18.44
CA ALA A 941 -1.18 31.04 -19.63
C ALA A 941 -0.27 31.15 -20.88
N PRO A 942 -0.09 30.07 -21.65
CA PRO A 942 0.66 30.14 -22.89
C PRO A 942 -0.15 30.88 -23.96
N HIS A 943 0.55 31.71 -24.73
CA HIS A 943 0.03 32.31 -25.95
C HIS A 943 0.48 31.49 -27.15
N ARG A 944 -0.44 30.68 -27.64
CA ARG A 944 -0.21 29.73 -28.73
C ARG A 944 -0.25 30.47 -30.05
N VAL A 945 0.74 30.29 -30.90
CA VAL A 945 0.77 30.82 -32.27
C VAL A 945 0.89 29.65 -33.24
N ALA A 946 -0.18 29.36 -33.94
CA ALA A 946 -0.24 28.24 -34.88
C ALA A 946 0.10 28.69 -36.31
N VAL A 947 1.10 28.03 -36.91
CA VAL A 947 1.35 28.09 -38.35
C VAL A 947 0.37 27.15 -39.02
N ARG A 948 -0.75 27.68 -39.50
CA ARG A 948 -1.86 26.93 -40.09
C ARG A 948 -1.92 27.09 -41.61
N PHE A 949 -1.96 25.98 -42.34
CA PHE A 949 -2.18 26.02 -43.78
C PHE A 949 -3.65 26.34 -44.11
N LYS A 950 -3.87 27.28 -45.03
CA LYS A 950 -5.25 27.71 -45.40
C LYS A 950 -6.05 26.64 -46.13
N SER A 951 -5.39 25.64 -46.70
CA SER A 951 -5.99 24.48 -47.36
C SER A 951 -5.25 23.21 -46.93
N PRO A 952 -5.91 22.05 -46.99
CA PRO A 952 -5.25 20.77 -46.75
C PRO A 952 -4.04 20.56 -47.64
N VAL A 953 -2.93 20.02 -47.09
CA VAL A 953 -1.66 19.84 -47.80
C VAL A 953 -1.35 18.34 -47.94
N LYS A 954 -0.62 17.99 -49.02
CA LYS A 954 -0.08 16.63 -49.20
C LYS A 954 1.33 16.50 -48.61
N GLU A 955 2.09 17.56 -48.67
CA GLU A 955 3.40 17.69 -48.07
C GLU A 955 3.58 19.13 -47.56
N ALA A 956 4.21 19.28 -46.41
CA ALA A 956 4.54 20.60 -45.89
C ALA A 956 5.82 20.57 -45.05
N GLU A 957 6.48 21.71 -44.95
CA GLU A 957 7.59 21.99 -44.08
C GLU A 957 7.33 23.30 -43.32
N VAL A 958 7.42 23.28 -42.01
CA VAL A 958 7.34 24.47 -41.14
C VAL A 958 8.60 24.57 -40.34
N CYS A 959 9.25 25.74 -40.36
CA CYS A 959 10.44 26.00 -39.55
C CYS A 959 10.21 27.22 -38.66
N VAL A 960 10.50 27.05 -37.35
CA VAL A 960 10.42 28.09 -36.32
C VAL A 960 11.80 28.29 -35.74
N THR A 961 12.41 29.50 -35.90
CA THR A 961 13.79 29.78 -35.49
C THR A 961 13.85 30.84 -34.41
N TYR A 962 14.37 30.49 -33.26
CA TYR A 962 14.72 31.41 -32.15
C TYR A 962 16.15 31.91 -32.32
N ARG A 963 16.37 33.19 -32.02
CA ARG A 963 17.70 33.83 -32.08
C ARG A 963 18.00 34.58 -30.81
N ALA A 964 19.18 34.32 -30.20
CA ALA A 964 19.69 35.13 -29.10
C ALA A 964 20.08 36.53 -29.64
N ARG A 965 19.68 37.59 -28.93
CA ARG A 965 20.03 38.98 -29.29
C ARG A 965 21.34 39.40 -28.69
#